data_b42933b44b295435d06d294e58e0b1ef
#
_entry.id   b42933b44b295435d06d294e58e0b1ef
#
_cell.length_a   1.000
_cell.length_b   1.000
_cell.length_c   1.000
_cell.angle_alpha   90.00
_cell.angle_beta   90.00
_cell.angle_gamma   90.00
#
_symmetry.space_group_name_H-M   'P 1'
#
loop_
_entity.id
_entity.type
_entity.pdbx_description
1 polymer ?
#
loop_
_entity_poly.entity_id
_entity_poly.type
_entity_poly.pdbx_seq_one_letter_code
_entity_poly.pdbx_strand_id
1 'polypeptide(L)'
;MPYDLYITQIDADLGLCPADTICNVGGAARMKYVIDREMARTDRVLHLSGGDCFQGAPIFNYFSGEPEMRVQSELRIHAAALANHEFDRGAVNLARQVQKWANFPVLAANYTFYPTGAPNNTTVGSTINKFTVFNLDGLKVAVIGMGNLTSLTSALDQPNKLSILPLSTIETAQFYVDLLRPMVDLVVFTTHLGLDADQRMVRGTTGIDVVMGSHNHIVLNPPQQIRDCSVDIRNPGYVWAVDPRYAVSRPPSPPSDAEHPDPIDHPYMYKRTCVPRTVTIAHSGAFAKYVGRLDLALSNDPAQVSPTGDPKDYDPINKFEVLSNKYVAFPINASVPENARMADMLIPYGRVLDRLGDLDLLIGFSPNGARRMAPQGGDSALGNLVADSMWLRLGVQTDFAFTNSGGIRQDLLPGPVSVEELYNIFPFDNTITKMQLSGHELEQVFDFMARRASQRGCTAQVQMAGARARFNCTGCNRPGSAVACDRDSDCPQNHPGSCDAAKHQCIITACAEQIYIGHGSKECVSDLDCKAPDGPALPGSCDKPITATVGTCLKPISRTNLYELATSNYIAQGGGGYRALQRNTTQFDTQIQQRDALIDHMRKGHPCGWRADTGTDDGLKACSTDSDCASEGPFVCACPGATLGDVRVTLAENITCESKPNACPESTGRCVRRDCRSQVASFHAHGCATSSFRIGCQTALNACDAAGEECRILACVDDKAGAVTDNRIQMIGR
;
A
#
# COMPACT_ATOMS: atom_id res chain seq x y z
N MET A 1 -14.79 1.61 -10.06
CA MET A 1 -14.58 1.78 -11.51
C MET A 1 -13.28 1.10 -11.90
N PRO A 2 -13.06 0.72 -13.18
CA PRO A 2 -11.73 0.32 -13.64
C PRO A 2 -10.81 1.55 -13.64
N TYR A 3 -9.50 1.32 -13.58
CA TYR A 3 -8.50 2.39 -13.51
C TYR A 3 -7.23 2.01 -14.27
N ASP A 4 -6.47 3.00 -14.66
CA ASP A 4 -5.24 2.79 -15.41
C ASP A 4 -4.06 2.51 -14.48
N LEU A 5 -3.30 1.47 -14.80
CA LEU A 5 -2.08 1.11 -14.08
C LEU A 5 -0.92 0.85 -15.05
N TYR A 6 0.29 1.15 -14.60
CA TYR A 6 1.48 0.57 -15.20
C TYR A 6 1.55 -0.92 -14.92
N ILE A 7 1.77 -1.71 -15.94
CA ILE A 7 1.79 -3.16 -15.87
C ILE A 7 3.23 -3.64 -15.59
N THR A 8 3.37 -4.44 -14.55
CA THR A 8 4.64 -5.09 -14.21
C THR A 8 4.89 -6.31 -15.06
N GLN A 9 6.11 -6.84 -15.06
CA GLN A 9 6.43 -8.09 -15.74
C GLN A 9 5.56 -9.25 -15.21
N ILE A 10 5.35 -9.33 -13.89
CA ILE A 10 4.48 -10.37 -13.29
C ILE A 10 3.05 -10.25 -13.79
N ASP A 11 2.52 -9.05 -13.90
CA ASP A 11 1.17 -8.82 -14.42
C ASP A 11 1.07 -9.22 -15.90
N ALA A 12 2.13 -8.99 -16.69
CA ALA A 12 2.21 -9.39 -18.09
C ALA A 12 2.29 -10.92 -18.24
N ASP A 13 3.10 -11.58 -17.41
CA ASP A 13 3.23 -13.04 -17.41
C ASP A 13 1.90 -13.73 -17.03
N LEU A 14 1.06 -13.07 -16.24
CA LEU A 14 -0.30 -13.51 -15.91
C LEU A 14 -1.36 -13.08 -16.93
N GLY A 15 -0.95 -12.45 -18.03
CA GLY A 15 -1.83 -12.08 -19.13
C GLY A 15 -2.73 -10.87 -18.87
N LEU A 16 -2.40 -10.00 -17.91
CA LEU A 16 -3.20 -8.81 -17.62
C LEU A 16 -3.14 -7.81 -18.77
N CYS A 17 -1.95 -7.42 -19.17
CA CYS A 17 -1.62 -6.56 -20.31
C CYS A 17 -0.12 -6.68 -20.61
N PRO A 18 0.38 -6.20 -21.77
CA PRO A 18 1.82 -6.21 -22.04
C PRO A 18 2.62 -5.44 -21.00
N ALA A 19 3.81 -5.95 -20.65
CA ALA A 19 4.70 -5.30 -19.69
C ALA A 19 5.07 -3.86 -20.12
N ASP A 20 5.30 -3.00 -19.14
CA ASP A 20 5.66 -1.58 -19.32
C ASP A 20 4.64 -0.76 -20.11
N THR A 21 3.42 -1.26 -20.24
CA THR A 21 2.30 -0.51 -20.83
C THR A 21 1.38 0.02 -19.72
N ILE A 22 0.55 1.00 -20.08
CA ILE A 22 -0.54 1.47 -19.25
C ILE A 22 -1.81 0.77 -19.71
N CYS A 23 -2.46 0.08 -18.78
CA CYS A 23 -3.69 -0.62 -19.08
C CYS A 23 -4.82 -0.27 -18.12
N ASN A 24 -6.03 -0.23 -18.67
CA ASN A 24 -7.26 -0.10 -17.91
C ASN A 24 -7.63 -1.45 -17.29
N VAL A 25 -7.53 -1.56 -15.99
CA VAL A 25 -7.66 -2.82 -15.25
C VAL A 25 -8.66 -2.72 -14.10
N GLY A 26 -9.09 -3.89 -13.60
CA GLY A 26 -10.00 -3.98 -12.47
C GLY A 26 -11.44 -3.64 -12.81
N GLY A 27 -12.18 -3.23 -11.79
CA GLY A 27 -13.60 -2.86 -11.89
C GLY A 27 -14.55 -3.94 -11.39
N ALA A 28 -15.45 -3.54 -10.46
CA ALA A 28 -16.39 -4.46 -9.83
C ALA A 28 -17.33 -5.14 -10.84
N ALA A 29 -17.76 -4.43 -11.88
CA ALA A 29 -18.63 -4.99 -12.91
C ALA A 29 -17.95 -6.08 -13.73
N ARG A 30 -16.67 -5.89 -14.07
CA ARG A 30 -15.85 -6.91 -14.76
C ARG A 30 -15.58 -8.11 -13.86
N MET A 31 -15.22 -7.86 -12.60
CA MET A 31 -15.02 -8.93 -11.61
C MET A 31 -16.28 -9.79 -11.48
N LYS A 32 -17.46 -9.15 -11.36
CA LYS A 32 -18.73 -9.87 -11.25
C LYS A 32 -18.98 -10.77 -12.45
N TYR A 33 -18.70 -10.30 -13.65
CA TYR A 33 -18.84 -11.13 -14.86
C TYR A 33 -18.01 -12.42 -14.77
N VAL A 34 -16.73 -12.30 -14.38
CA VAL A 34 -15.84 -13.46 -14.25
C VAL A 34 -16.29 -14.37 -13.12
N ILE A 35 -16.64 -13.82 -11.95
CA ILE A 35 -17.10 -14.58 -10.80
C ILE A 35 -18.37 -15.35 -11.12
N ASP A 36 -19.38 -14.72 -11.73
CA ASP A 36 -20.62 -15.35 -12.10
C ASP A 36 -20.39 -16.52 -13.09
N ARG A 37 -19.49 -16.31 -14.06
CA ARG A 37 -19.11 -17.35 -15.03
C ARG A 37 -18.45 -18.55 -14.34
N GLU A 38 -17.52 -18.31 -13.43
CA GLU A 38 -16.79 -19.38 -12.76
C GLU A 38 -17.65 -20.10 -11.72
N MET A 39 -18.50 -19.37 -11.00
CA MET A 39 -19.44 -19.96 -10.03
C MET A 39 -20.50 -20.85 -10.69
N ALA A 40 -20.85 -20.57 -11.95
CA ALA A 40 -21.82 -21.40 -12.70
C ALA A 40 -21.27 -22.77 -13.13
N ARG A 41 -20.00 -23.08 -12.87
CA ARG A 41 -19.36 -24.33 -13.32
C ARG A 41 -19.62 -25.52 -12.41
N THR A 42 -19.97 -25.29 -11.16
CA THR A 42 -20.19 -26.32 -10.15
C THR A 42 -21.02 -25.79 -9.00
N ASP A 43 -21.77 -26.66 -8.32
CA ASP A 43 -22.56 -26.31 -7.13
C ASP A 43 -21.69 -26.27 -5.86
N ARG A 44 -20.49 -26.89 -5.88
CA ARG A 44 -19.53 -26.89 -4.77
C ARG A 44 -18.53 -25.75 -4.89
N VAL A 45 -19.03 -24.51 -4.73
CA VAL A 45 -18.23 -23.29 -4.83
C VAL A 45 -18.21 -22.56 -3.50
N LEU A 46 -17.02 -22.13 -3.10
CA LEU A 46 -16.82 -21.25 -1.96
C LEU A 46 -16.11 -19.96 -2.46
N HIS A 47 -16.81 -18.83 -2.42
CA HIS A 47 -16.27 -17.55 -2.80
C HIS A 47 -15.89 -16.74 -1.56
N LEU A 48 -14.60 -16.47 -1.36
CA LEU A 48 -14.05 -15.82 -0.19
C LEU A 48 -13.37 -14.49 -0.57
N SER A 49 -13.46 -13.52 0.33
CA SER A 49 -12.71 -12.27 0.24
C SER A 49 -11.65 -12.22 1.34
N GLY A 50 -10.44 -11.79 0.99
CA GLY A 50 -9.35 -11.59 1.94
C GLY A 50 -9.43 -10.27 2.70
N GLY A 51 -10.50 -9.47 2.54
CA GLY A 51 -10.65 -8.14 3.17
C GLY A 51 -9.92 -7.02 2.45
N ASP A 52 -9.78 -5.88 3.12
CA ASP A 52 -9.27 -4.60 2.58
C ASP A 52 -10.08 -4.09 1.40
N CYS A 53 -11.42 -4.18 1.49
CA CYS A 53 -12.29 -3.65 0.46
C CYS A 53 -12.46 -2.12 0.56
N PHE A 54 -12.15 -1.51 1.70
CA PHE A 54 -12.12 -0.06 1.88
C PHE A 54 -10.82 0.51 1.34
N GLN A 55 -10.81 1.80 1.03
CA GLN A 55 -9.69 2.56 0.45
C GLN A 55 -9.37 2.28 -1.03
N GLY A 56 -8.72 3.22 -1.63
CA GLY A 56 -8.12 3.11 -2.96
C GLY A 56 -8.83 3.88 -4.06
N ALA A 57 -9.93 4.59 -3.77
CA ALA A 57 -10.62 5.44 -4.73
C ALA A 57 -11.42 6.55 -4.02
N PRO A 58 -11.71 7.67 -4.69
CA PRO A 58 -12.52 8.76 -4.12
C PRO A 58 -13.85 8.30 -3.57
N ILE A 59 -14.45 7.26 -4.15
CA ILE A 59 -15.75 6.72 -3.73
C ILE A 59 -15.75 6.33 -2.24
N PHE A 60 -14.66 5.74 -1.72
CA PHE A 60 -14.54 5.45 -0.30
C PHE A 60 -14.51 6.72 0.56
N ASN A 61 -13.73 7.73 0.15
CA ASN A 61 -13.60 8.97 0.91
C ASN A 61 -14.96 9.67 1.10
N TYR A 62 -15.81 9.63 0.08
CA TYR A 62 -17.13 10.28 0.10
C TYR A 62 -18.24 9.43 0.75
N PHE A 63 -18.22 8.09 0.53
CA PHE A 63 -19.31 7.21 0.98
C PHE A 63 -18.92 6.27 2.13
N SER A 64 -17.68 6.37 2.63
CA SER A 64 -17.21 5.70 3.85
C SER A 64 -17.42 4.19 3.88
N GLY A 65 -17.38 3.51 2.71
CA GLY A 65 -17.44 2.06 2.59
C GLY A 65 -18.82 1.48 2.22
N GLU A 66 -19.86 2.29 2.04
CA GLU A 66 -21.19 1.81 1.58
C GLU A 66 -21.11 1.12 0.21
N PRO A 67 -20.53 1.75 -0.85
CA PRO A 67 -20.43 1.11 -2.17
C PRO A 67 -19.64 -0.19 -2.12
N GLU A 68 -18.54 -0.21 -1.38
CA GLU A 68 -17.66 -1.36 -1.25
C GLU A 68 -18.40 -2.56 -0.62
N MET A 69 -19.12 -2.37 0.48
CA MET A 69 -19.90 -3.44 1.10
C MET A 69 -21.06 -3.92 0.22
N ARG A 70 -21.69 -3.00 -0.51
CA ARG A 70 -22.74 -3.38 -1.48
C ARG A 70 -22.16 -4.17 -2.66
N VAL A 71 -20.99 -3.77 -3.16
CA VAL A 71 -20.26 -4.51 -4.19
C VAL A 71 -19.94 -5.93 -3.71
N GLN A 72 -19.37 -6.08 -2.52
CA GLN A 72 -19.05 -7.39 -1.95
C GLN A 72 -20.31 -8.27 -1.84
N SER A 73 -21.44 -7.69 -1.40
CA SER A 73 -22.73 -8.39 -1.32
C SER A 73 -23.25 -8.81 -2.70
N GLU A 74 -23.16 -7.92 -3.70
CA GLU A 74 -23.58 -8.21 -5.07
C GLU A 74 -22.65 -9.23 -5.78
N LEU A 75 -21.36 -9.27 -5.41
CA LEU A 75 -20.41 -10.30 -5.83
C LEU A 75 -20.73 -11.67 -5.24
N ARG A 76 -21.70 -11.75 -4.31
CA ARG A 76 -22.13 -12.99 -3.65
C ARG A 76 -20.98 -13.72 -2.95
N ILE A 77 -20.15 -12.97 -2.22
CA ILE A 77 -19.13 -13.62 -1.38
C ILE A 77 -19.80 -14.39 -0.24
N HIS A 78 -19.23 -15.54 0.09
CA HIS A 78 -19.73 -16.39 1.18
C HIS A 78 -19.20 -15.93 2.54
N ALA A 79 -17.94 -15.44 2.59
CA ALA A 79 -17.36 -14.85 3.79
C ALA A 79 -16.18 -13.93 3.43
N ALA A 80 -15.89 -12.96 4.29
CA ALA A 80 -14.73 -12.08 4.18
C ALA A 80 -13.86 -12.13 5.44
N ALA A 81 -12.54 -12.07 5.29
CA ALA A 81 -11.65 -11.76 6.41
C ALA A 81 -11.80 -10.27 6.79
N LEU A 82 -11.77 -9.98 8.09
CA LEU A 82 -11.64 -8.62 8.56
C LEU A 82 -10.18 -8.18 8.43
N ALA A 83 -9.95 -7.08 7.72
CA ALA A 83 -8.63 -6.55 7.46
C ALA A 83 -8.40 -5.17 8.09
N ASN A 84 -7.27 -4.54 7.84
CA ASN A 84 -6.92 -3.29 8.49
C ASN A 84 -7.65 -2.08 7.89
N HIS A 85 -7.86 -2.05 6.59
CA HIS A 85 -8.49 -0.91 5.93
C HIS A 85 -10.00 -0.79 6.20
N GLU A 86 -10.68 -1.85 6.63
CA GLU A 86 -12.05 -1.74 7.11
C GLU A 86 -12.18 -0.79 8.30
N PHE A 87 -11.08 -0.51 9.01
CA PHE A 87 -11.05 0.44 10.14
C PHE A 87 -10.68 1.88 9.75
N ASP A 88 -10.48 2.20 8.50
CA ASP A 88 -9.97 3.52 8.07
C ASP A 88 -10.93 4.69 8.36
N ARG A 89 -12.21 4.41 8.61
CA ARG A 89 -13.19 5.38 9.15
C ARG A 89 -13.66 5.01 10.56
N GLY A 90 -12.87 4.21 11.28
CA GLY A 90 -13.11 3.78 12.64
C GLY A 90 -14.10 2.61 12.77
N ALA A 91 -14.09 2.00 13.95
CA ALA A 91 -14.87 0.80 14.25
C ALA A 91 -16.41 1.04 14.19
N VAL A 92 -16.87 2.22 14.56
CA VAL A 92 -18.31 2.59 14.50
C VAL A 92 -18.80 2.61 13.06
N ASN A 93 -17.99 3.18 12.16
CA ASN A 93 -18.34 3.19 10.73
C ASN A 93 -18.37 1.77 10.18
N LEU A 94 -17.34 0.97 10.45
CA LEU A 94 -17.30 -0.44 10.02
C LEU A 94 -18.55 -1.20 10.48
N ALA A 95 -18.90 -1.11 11.76
CA ALA A 95 -20.09 -1.79 12.29
C ALA A 95 -21.35 -1.38 11.53
N ARG A 96 -21.52 -0.06 11.26
CA ARG A 96 -22.65 0.47 10.50
C ARG A 96 -22.72 -0.09 9.08
N GLN A 97 -21.57 -0.11 8.38
CA GLN A 97 -21.51 -0.57 6.99
C GLN A 97 -21.80 -2.08 6.90
N VAL A 98 -21.21 -2.88 7.80
CA VAL A 98 -21.45 -4.32 7.86
C VAL A 98 -22.93 -4.60 8.18
N GLN A 99 -23.49 -4.00 9.22
CA GLN A 99 -24.90 -4.22 9.63
C GLN A 99 -25.89 -3.85 8.54
N LYS A 100 -25.61 -2.76 7.79
CA LYS A 100 -26.56 -2.22 6.82
C LYS A 100 -26.47 -2.89 5.45
N TRP A 101 -25.27 -3.29 5.03
CA TRP A 101 -25.03 -3.64 3.63
C TRP A 101 -24.41 -5.04 3.39
N ALA A 102 -23.72 -5.64 4.39
CA ALA A 102 -23.14 -6.95 4.19
C ALA A 102 -24.22 -8.04 4.34
N ASN A 103 -24.36 -8.88 3.33
CA ASN A 103 -25.19 -10.10 3.38
C ASN A 103 -24.35 -11.37 3.59
N PHE A 104 -23.13 -11.21 4.07
CA PHE A 104 -22.15 -12.25 4.32
C PHE A 104 -21.48 -12.01 5.69
N PRO A 105 -20.96 -13.06 6.35
CA PRO A 105 -20.21 -12.90 7.59
C PRO A 105 -18.82 -12.31 7.34
N VAL A 106 -18.43 -11.34 8.16
CA VAL A 106 -17.06 -10.84 8.28
C VAL A 106 -16.38 -11.53 9.44
N LEU A 107 -15.19 -12.09 9.22
CA LEU A 107 -14.55 -13.05 10.11
C LEU A 107 -13.21 -12.56 10.64
N ALA A 108 -12.99 -12.68 11.98
CA ALA A 108 -11.70 -12.48 12.64
C ALA A 108 -11.63 -13.29 13.93
N ALA A 109 -11.08 -14.48 13.88
CA ALA A 109 -10.96 -15.36 15.03
C ALA A 109 -9.95 -14.85 16.06
N ASN A 110 -8.85 -14.29 15.60
CA ASN A 110 -7.77 -13.74 16.43
C ASN A 110 -8.02 -12.32 16.98
N TYR A 111 -9.24 -11.79 16.84
CA TYR A 111 -9.67 -10.55 17.48
C TYR A 111 -10.72 -10.84 18.54
N THR A 112 -10.49 -10.37 19.76
CA THR A 112 -11.52 -10.30 20.80
C THR A 112 -11.91 -8.83 20.99
N PHE A 113 -13.20 -8.59 21.19
CA PHE A 113 -13.73 -7.26 21.38
C PHE A 113 -14.11 -7.02 22.83
N TYR A 114 -13.82 -5.82 23.36
CA TYR A 114 -14.23 -5.46 24.72
C TYR A 114 -15.75 -5.53 24.85
N PRO A 115 -16.27 -5.93 26.04
CA PRO A 115 -17.70 -6.05 26.26
C PRO A 115 -18.45 -4.73 26.05
N THR A 116 -19.72 -4.83 25.69
CA THR A 116 -20.65 -3.72 25.63
C THR A 116 -20.70 -2.97 26.97
N GLY A 117 -20.45 -1.66 26.96
CA GLY A 117 -20.43 -0.81 28.15
C GLY A 117 -19.08 -0.27 28.56
N ALA A 118 -17.98 -0.74 27.96
CA ALA A 118 -16.66 -0.11 28.15
C ALA A 118 -16.64 1.29 27.48
N PRO A 119 -15.87 2.24 28.00
CA PRO A 119 -15.60 3.49 27.29
C PRO A 119 -15.11 3.16 25.87
N ASN A 120 -15.70 3.75 24.85
CA ASN A 120 -15.46 3.47 23.43
C ASN A 120 -16.09 2.16 22.91
N ASN A 121 -17.15 1.67 23.54
CA ASN A 121 -17.88 0.52 23.04
C ASN A 121 -18.42 0.77 21.64
N THR A 122 -17.83 0.08 20.69
CA THR A 122 -18.35 -0.01 19.34
C THR A 122 -19.14 -1.30 19.19
N THR A 123 -20.25 -1.25 18.46
CA THR A 123 -21.05 -2.44 18.16
C THR A 123 -20.33 -3.41 17.20
N VAL A 124 -19.07 -3.13 16.86
CA VAL A 124 -18.30 -3.94 15.91
C VAL A 124 -18.16 -5.40 16.37
N GLY A 125 -17.99 -5.64 17.67
CA GLY A 125 -17.87 -6.98 18.22
C GLY A 125 -19.09 -7.87 17.99
N SER A 126 -20.28 -7.30 17.85
CA SER A 126 -21.50 -8.03 17.53
C SER A 126 -21.70 -8.29 16.03
N THR A 127 -20.89 -7.66 15.17
CA THR A 127 -20.97 -7.79 13.70
C THR A 127 -19.91 -8.71 13.13
N ILE A 128 -18.85 -9.01 13.91
CA ILE A 128 -17.71 -9.82 13.47
C ILE A 128 -17.79 -11.20 14.10
N ASN A 129 -17.75 -12.21 13.24
CA ASN A 129 -17.75 -13.60 13.64
C ASN A 129 -16.31 -14.17 13.68
N LYS A 130 -16.15 -15.32 14.29
CA LYS A 130 -14.85 -16.02 14.35
C LYS A 130 -14.70 -16.97 13.17
N PHE A 131 -15.75 -17.66 12.85
CA PHE A 131 -15.86 -18.65 11.79
C PHE A 131 -17.30 -18.75 11.29
N THR A 132 -17.46 -19.47 10.21
CA THR A 132 -18.75 -19.91 9.69
C THR A 132 -18.62 -21.32 9.10
N VAL A 133 -19.72 -22.06 8.97
CA VAL A 133 -19.72 -23.39 8.37
C VAL A 133 -20.71 -23.42 7.21
N PHE A 134 -20.23 -23.85 6.05
CA PHE A 134 -21.04 -24.04 4.85
C PHE A 134 -21.27 -25.51 4.56
N ASN A 135 -22.43 -25.80 4.03
CA ASN A 135 -22.74 -27.12 3.43
C ASN A 135 -22.78 -26.93 1.90
N LEU A 136 -21.78 -27.44 1.25
CA LEU A 136 -21.62 -27.34 -0.21
C LEU A 136 -22.01 -28.69 -0.83
N ASP A 137 -23.32 -28.91 -1.02
CA ASP A 137 -23.87 -30.16 -1.55
C ASP A 137 -23.32 -31.38 -0.80
N GLY A 138 -23.54 -31.38 0.52
CA GLY A 138 -23.14 -32.47 1.45
C GLY A 138 -21.72 -32.35 2.01
N LEU A 139 -20.83 -31.57 1.39
CA LEU A 139 -19.49 -31.30 1.91
C LEU A 139 -19.53 -30.13 2.91
N LYS A 140 -19.22 -30.41 4.17
CA LYS A 140 -19.20 -29.41 5.25
C LYS A 140 -17.84 -28.75 5.33
N VAL A 141 -17.80 -27.42 5.13
CA VAL A 141 -16.58 -26.64 5.13
C VAL A 141 -16.64 -25.58 6.22
N ALA A 142 -15.73 -25.62 7.17
CA ALA A 142 -15.52 -24.53 8.11
C ALA A 142 -14.63 -23.47 7.45
N VAL A 143 -15.04 -22.21 7.53
CA VAL A 143 -14.23 -21.05 7.14
C VAL A 143 -13.91 -20.24 8.39
N ILE A 144 -12.62 -20.09 8.68
CA ILE A 144 -12.11 -19.34 9.84
C ILE A 144 -11.43 -18.08 9.31
N GLY A 145 -11.75 -16.91 9.88
CA GLY A 145 -11.12 -15.65 9.50
C GLY A 145 -9.93 -15.28 10.39
N MET A 146 -8.87 -14.72 9.82
CA MET A 146 -7.72 -14.18 10.58
C MET A 146 -7.36 -12.76 10.11
N GLY A 147 -7.41 -11.80 11.05
CA GLY A 147 -7.00 -10.43 10.83
C GLY A 147 -5.51 -10.20 11.11
N ASN A 148 -4.95 -9.17 10.52
CA ASN A 148 -3.53 -8.82 10.68
C ASN A 148 -3.27 -8.11 12.01
N LEU A 149 -2.46 -8.71 12.88
CA LEU A 149 -2.15 -8.12 14.20
C LEU A 149 -1.24 -6.88 14.10
N THR A 150 -0.31 -6.87 13.15
CA THR A 150 0.64 -5.75 12.99
C THR A 150 -0.05 -4.49 12.46
N SER A 151 -1.08 -4.64 11.66
CA SER A 151 -1.83 -3.54 11.08
C SER A 151 -2.81 -2.88 12.06
N LEU A 152 -3.16 -3.54 13.17
CA LEU A 152 -3.97 -2.90 14.23
C LEU A 152 -3.26 -1.69 14.84
N THR A 153 -1.91 -1.69 14.88
CA THR A 153 -1.12 -0.52 15.26
C THR A 153 -1.02 0.51 14.16
N SER A 154 -1.50 0.18 12.97
CA SER A 154 -1.43 0.99 11.76
C SER A 154 -2.77 1.64 11.40
N ALA A 155 -3.87 1.26 12.04
CA ALA A 155 -5.14 1.94 11.88
C ALA A 155 -5.07 3.33 12.55
N LEU A 156 -5.73 4.34 11.96
CA LEU A 156 -5.84 5.70 12.55
C LEU A 156 -6.38 5.65 13.99
N ASP A 157 -7.29 4.72 14.24
CA ASP A 157 -7.71 4.36 15.59
C ASP A 157 -6.83 3.22 16.09
N GLN A 158 -6.08 3.48 17.16
CA GLN A 158 -5.26 2.46 17.82
C GLN A 158 -6.13 1.33 18.42
N PRO A 159 -5.59 0.13 18.71
CA PRO A 159 -6.36 -1.01 19.19
C PRO A 159 -7.31 -0.69 20.34
N ASN A 160 -6.92 0.19 21.26
CA ASN A 160 -7.77 0.62 22.38
C ASN A 160 -9.00 1.41 21.94
N LYS A 161 -8.89 2.23 20.89
CA LYS A 161 -10.03 2.96 20.31
C LYS A 161 -10.91 2.06 19.44
N LEU A 162 -10.32 1.02 18.84
CA LEU A 162 -11.05 0.02 18.07
C LEU A 162 -11.77 -0.98 18.98
N SER A 163 -11.53 -0.94 20.29
CA SER A 163 -12.06 -1.92 21.26
C SER A 163 -11.67 -3.37 20.95
N ILE A 164 -10.48 -3.56 20.36
CA ILE A 164 -9.96 -4.88 19.98
C ILE A 164 -8.86 -5.30 20.96
N LEU A 165 -8.95 -6.55 21.42
CA LEU A 165 -7.85 -7.26 22.05
C LEU A 165 -7.36 -8.33 21.06
N PRO A 166 -6.13 -8.18 20.51
CA PRO A 166 -5.58 -9.18 19.61
C PRO A 166 -5.17 -10.44 20.36
N LEU A 167 -5.39 -11.59 19.73
CA LEU A 167 -5.01 -12.90 20.22
C LEU A 167 -3.86 -13.48 19.39
N SER A 168 -3.08 -14.40 19.95
CA SER A 168 -2.03 -15.12 19.21
C SER A 168 -2.62 -15.83 17.99
N THR A 169 -2.04 -15.62 16.82
CA THR A 169 -2.53 -16.20 15.57
C THR A 169 -2.47 -17.72 15.57
N ILE A 170 -1.33 -18.29 15.95
CA ILE A 170 -1.10 -19.76 15.92
C ILE A 170 -1.98 -20.46 16.93
N GLU A 171 -2.00 -20.00 18.19
CA GLU A 171 -2.81 -20.58 19.25
C GLU A 171 -4.30 -20.54 18.92
N THR A 172 -4.76 -19.39 18.41
CA THR A 172 -6.16 -19.20 18.01
C THR A 172 -6.51 -20.09 16.82
N ALA A 173 -5.63 -20.20 15.83
CA ALA A 173 -5.84 -21.07 14.69
C ALA A 173 -6.00 -22.51 15.12
N GLN A 174 -5.07 -23.05 15.95
CA GLN A 174 -5.14 -24.42 16.43
C GLN A 174 -6.40 -24.67 17.28
N PHE A 175 -6.77 -23.72 18.16
CA PHE A 175 -7.98 -23.82 18.95
C PHE A 175 -9.24 -24.00 18.10
N TYR A 176 -9.43 -23.19 17.06
CA TYR A 176 -10.60 -23.29 16.19
C TYR A 176 -10.54 -24.50 15.27
N VAL A 177 -9.36 -24.92 14.84
CA VAL A 177 -9.20 -26.19 14.11
C VAL A 177 -9.66 -27.36 14.99
N ASP A 178 -9.16 -27.46 16.22
CA ASP A 178 -9.51 -28.55 17.14
C ASP A 178 -11.01 -28.56 17.49
N LEU A 179 -11.61 -27.36 17.61
CA LEU A 179 -13.04 -27.22 17.87
C LEU A 179 -13.92 -27.73 16.71
N LEU A 180 -13.52 -27.36 15.48
CA LEU A 180 -14.38 -27.53 14.29
C LEU A 180 -14.11 -28.82 13.53
N ARG A 181 -12.89 -29.33 13.55
CA ARG A 181 -12.48 -30.51 12.78
C ARG A 181 -13.38 -31.72 12.97
N PRO A 182 -13.86 -32.08 14.19
CA PRO A 182 -14.77 -33.21 14.37
C PRO A 182 -16.12 -33.03 13.68
N MET A 183 -16.54 -31.81 13.37
CA MET A 183 -17.88 -31.48 12.87
C MET A 183 -17.92 -31.21 11.36
N VAL A 184 -16.76 -31.04 10.72
CA VAL A 184 -16.67 -30.65 9.32
C VAL A 184 -15.77 -31.59 8.52
N ASP A 185 -15.82 -31.48 7.21
CA ASP A 185 -15.04 -32.29 6.28
C ASP A 185 -13.74 -31.55 5.90
N LEU A 186 -13.81 -30.21 5.75
CA LEU A 186 -12.66 -29.35 5.45
C LEU A 186 -12.59 -28.14 6.39
N VAL A 187 -11.36 -27.70 6.66
CA VAL A 187 -11.05 -26.46 7.38
C VAL A 187 -10.29 -25.53 6.46
N VAL A 188 -10.90 -24.41 6.12
CA VAL A 188 -10.36 -23.37 5.25
C VAL A 188 -10.15 -22.11 6.06
N PHE A 189 -9.01 -21.46 5.88
CA PHE A 189 -8.76 -20.15 6.44
C PHE A 189 -8.88 -19.07 5.34
N THR A 190 -9.60 -17.99 5.63
CA THR A 190 -9.51 -16.74 4.88
C THR A 190 -8.77 -15.74 5.74
N THR A 191 -7.63 -15.24 5.25
CA THR A 191 -6.72 -14.47 6.09
C THR A 191 -6.35 -13.13 5.47
N HIS A 192 -6.08 -12.16 6.37
CA HIS A 192 -5.41 -10.92 6.02
C HIS A 192 -4.06 -10.78 6.74
N LEU A 193 -3.38 -11.90 6.97
CA LEU A 193 -2.14 -11.93 7.76
C LEU A 193 -0.91 -11.49 6.96
N GLY A 194 -0.91 -11.78 5.66
CA GLY A 194 0.27 -11.73 4.81
C GLY A 194 1.03 -13.06 4.76
N LEU A 195 1.74 -13.30 3.66
CA LEU A 195 2.30 -14.61 3.31
C LEU A 195 3.18 -15.21 4.41
N ASP A 196 4.12 -14.43 4.97
CA ASP A 196 5.01 -14.93 6.00
C ASP A 196 4.26 -15.39 7.26
N ALA A 197 3.24 -14.63 7.66
CA ALA A 197 2.43 -14.99 8.81
C ALA A 197 1.51 -16.19 8.50
N ASP A 198 0.96 -16.29 7.29
CA ASP A 198 0.22 -17.46 6.83
C ASP A 198 1.08 -18.72 6.87
N GLN A 199 2.32 -18.64 6.38
CA GLN A 199 3.27 -19.76 6.42
C GLN A 199 3.61 -20.17 7.86
N ARG A 200 3.84 -19.21 8.76
CA ARG A 200 4.11 -19.50 10.18
C ARG A 200 2.90 -20.13 10.85
N MET A 201 1.70 -19.61 10.58
CA MET A 201 0.47 -20.18 11.08
C MET A 201 0.33 -21.65 10.65
N VAL A 202 0.51 -21.95 9.37
CA VAL A 202 0.43 -23.32 8.85
C VAL A 202 1.47 -24.22 9.51
N ARG A 203 2.74 -23.79 9.59
CA ARG A 203 3.79 -24.61 10.23
C ARG A 203 3.54 -24.87 11.72
N GLY A 204 2.98 -23.88 12.41
CA GLY A 204 2.69 -23.95 13.84
C GLY A 204 1.39 -24.69 14.20
N THR A 205 0.63 -25.17 13.22
CA THR A 205 -0.68 -25.82 13.42
C THR A 205 -0.73 -27.19 12.75
N THR A 206 -1.79 -27.92 13.01
CA THR A 206 -2.14 -29.14 12.27
C THR A 206 -3.64 -29.21 12.03
N GLY A 207 -4.04 -29.73 10.87
CA GLY A 207 -5.45 -29.92 10.52
C GLY A 207 -6.07 -28.81 9.70
N ILE A 208 -5.29 -27.89 9.15
CA ILE A 208 -5.72 -26.92 8.13
C ILE A 208 -5.63 -27.60 6.76
N ASP A 209 -6.62 -27.40 5.87
CA ASP A 209 -6.58 -27.93 4.51
C ASP A 209 -6.14 -26.88 3.49
N VAL A 210 -6.66 -25.65 3.59
CA VAL A 210 -6.38 -24.57 2.64
C VAL A 210 -6.33 -23.21 3.35
N VAL A 211 -5.44 -22.36 2.91
CA VAL A 211 -5.37 -20.95 3.30
C VAL A 211 -5.55 -20.06 2.07
N MET A 212 -6.59 -19.22 2.08
CA MET A 212 -6.81 -18.14 1.13
C MET A 212 -6.30 -16.83 1.76
N GLY A 213 -5.04 -16.49 1.45
CA GLY A 213 -4.34 -15.38 2.08
C GLY A 213 -4.41 -14.08 1.27
N SER A 214 -4.09 -12.96 1.95
CA SER A 214 -4.10 -11.62 1.37
C SER A 214 -3.06 -10.68 2.02
N HIS A 215 -3.24 -9.35 1.99
CA HIS A 215 -2.43 -8.29 2.58
C HIS A 215 -1.16 -7.89 1.79
N ASN A 216 -0.38 -8.83 1.29
CA ASN A 216 0.90 -8.50 0.62
C ASN A 216 0.75 -8.05 -0.85
N HIS A 217 -0.47 -8.07 -1.40
CA HIS A 217 -0.76 -7.69 -2.79
C HIS A 217 -0.06 -8.57 -3.85
N ILE A 218 0.31 -9.80 -3.49
CA ILE A 218 1.00 -10.74 -4.37
C ILE A 218 0.02 -11.72 -5.01
N VAL A 219 0.42 -12.28 -6.16
CA VAL A 219 -0.23 -13.43 -6.77
C VAL A 219 0.69 -14.64 -6.61
N LEU A 220 0.20 -15.71 -6.01
CA LEU A 220 0.90 -16.98 -5.93
C LEU A 220 0.42 -17.89 -7.06
N ASN A 221 1.22 -18.00 -8.12
CA ASN A 221 0.94 -18.86 -9.26
C ASN A 221 2.22 -19.60 -9.69
N PRO A 222 2.35 -20.90 -9.37
CA PRO A 222 1.38 -21.76 -8.67
C PRO A 222 1.19 -21.41 -7.20
N PRO A 223 0.10 -21.89 -6.56
CA PRO A 223 -0.08 -21.79 -5.10
C PRO A 223 1.07 -22.42 -4.35
N GLN A 224 1.35 -21.89 -3.19
CA GLN A 224 2.42 -22.40 -2.36
C GLN A 224 1.96 -23.63 -1.57
N GLN A 225 2.84 -24.63 -1.47
CA GLN A 225 2.60 -25.83 -0.68
C GLN A 225 3.49 -25.78 0.57
N ILE A 226 2.88 -25.80 1.76
CA ILE A 226 3.58 -25.70 3.05
C ILE A 226 3.23 -26.93 3.89
N ARG A 227 4.22 -27.54 4.53
CA ARG A 227 3.95 -28.61 5.50
C ARG A 227 3.53 -28.02 6.83
N ASP A 228 2.38 -28.49 7.32
CA ASP A 228 1.93 -28.23 8.69
C ASP A 228 2.72 -29.07 9.71
N CYS A 229 2.36 -29.03 10.97
CA CYS A 229 2.99 -29.85 12.03
C CYS A 229 4.54 -29.75 12.01
N SER A 230 5.08 -28.59 11.71
CA SER A 230 6.51 -28.37 11.50
C SER A 230 6.98 -27.08 12.15
N VAL A 231 6.52 -26.79 13.36
CA VAL A 231 6.94 -25.62 14.15
C VAL A 231 8.48 -25.56 14.27
N ASP A 232 9.11 -26.69 14.44
CA ASP A 232 10.55 -26.83 14.25
C ASP A 232 10.81 -27.49 12.88
N ILE A 233 11.32 -26.69 11.93
CA ILE A 233 11.61 -27.17 10.58
C ILE A 233 12.64 -28.31 10.57
N ARG A 234 13.53 -28.37 11.56
CA ARG A 234 14.58 -29.40 11.69
C ARG A 234 14.02 -30.71 12.26
N ASN A 235 12.99 -30.59 13.12
CA ASN A 235 12.35 -31.74 13.78
C ASN A 235 10.82 -31.62 13.65
N PRO A 236 10.27 -31.83 12.45
CA PRO A 236 8.80 -31.80 12.26
C PRO A 236 8.14 -32.95 13.03
N GLY A 237 6.85 -32.81 13.29
CA GLY A 237 6.04 -33.85 13.92
C GLY A 237 5.41 -33.43 15.25
N TYR A 238 5.42 -32.14 15.55
CA TYR A 238 4.66 -31.60 16.67
C TYR A 238 4.21 -30.17 16.46
N VAL A 239 3.19 -29.76 17.20
CA VAL A 239 2.74 -28.38 17.36
C VAL A 239 2.52 -28.08 18.83
N TRP A 240 2.47 -26.78 19.15
CA TRP A 240 2.02 -26.31 20.46
C TRP A 240 0.49 -26.12 20.44
N ALA A 241 -0.22 -26.75 21.34
CA ALA A 241 -1.67 -26.65 21.47
C ALA A 241 -2.07 -26.15 22.85
N VAL A 242 -3.15 -25.40 22.93
CA VAL A 242 -3.72 -24.93 24.20
C VAL A 242 -4.37 -26.09 24.93
N ASP A 243 -4.06 -26.29 26.21
CA ASP A 243 -4.75 -27.27 27.04
C ASP A 243 -6.23 -26.88 27.17
N PRO A 244 -7.18 -27.74 26.77
CA PRO A 244 -8.61 -27.45 26.82
C PRO A 244 -9.12 -26.98 28.17
N ARG A 245 -8.44 -27.37 29.25
CA ARG A 245 -8.79 -26.96 30.62
C ARG A 245 -8.60 -25.46 30.84
N TYR A 246 -7.75 -24.83 30.10
CA TYR A 246 -7.45 -23.40 30.18
C TYR A 246 -8.12 -22.58 29.09
N ALA A 247 -8.62 -23.20 28.03
CA ALA A 247 -9.22 -22.50 26.87
C ALA A 247 -10.48 -21.70 27.24
N VAL A 248 -11.19 -22.08 28.32
CA VAL A 248 -12.45 -21.45 28.74
C VAL A 248 -12.22 -20.29 29.74
N SER A 249 -11.11 -20.29 30.47
CA SER A 249 -10.91 -19.40 31.64
C SER A 249 -9.92 -18.26 31.41
N ARG A 250 -9.14 -18.28 30.33
CA ARG A 250 -8.15 -17.25 30.09
C ARG A 250 -7.95 -17.02 28.59
N PRO A 251 -8.18 -15.80 28.09
CA PRO A 251 -7.77 -15.51 26.71
C PRO A 251 -6.26 -15.74 26.60
N PRO A 252 -5.79 -16.27 25.47
CA PRO A 252 -4.36 -16.37 25.21
C PRO A 252 -3.70 -15.03 25.49
N SER A 253 -2.54 -15.05 26.12
CA SER A 253 -1.77 -13.83 26.36
C SER A 253 -1.51 -13.12 25.04
N PRO A 254 -1.51 -11.77 25.00
CA PRO A 254 -1.16 -11.07 23.80
C PRO A 254 0.23 -11.53 23.33
N PRO A 255 0.45 -11.64 22.02
CA PRO A 255 1.69 -12.17 21.49
C PRO A 255 2.86 -11.30 21.97
N SER A 256 3.58 -11.79 22.95
CA SER A 256 4.98 -11.49 23.08
C SER A 256 5.63 -12.39 22.05
N ASP A 257 6.06 -11.90 20.92
CA ASP A 257 6.97 -12.53 19.94
C ASP A 257 6.93 -14.07 19.78
N ALA A 258 5.86 -14.68 20.21
CA ALA A 258 5.73 -16.11 20.45
C ALA A 258 5.39 -16.85 19.16
N GLU A 259 6.29 -16.78 18.19
CA GLU A 259 6.34 -17.77 17.11
C GLU A 259 6.64 -19.17 17.70
N HIS A 260 7.25 -19.20 18.89
CA HIS A 260 7.59 -20.40 19.65
C HIS A 260 7.38 -20.15 21.14
N PRO A 261 6.16 -20.33 21.66
CA PRO A 261 5.92 -20.17 23.09
C PRO A 261 6.80 -21.15 23.87
N ASP A 262 7.63 -20.62 24.77
CA ASP A 262 8.35 -21.46 25.73
C ASP A 262 7.29 -22.08 26.67
N PRO A 263 7.25 -23.40 26.83
CA PRO A 263 6.33 -24.06 27.76
C PRO A 263 6.44 -23.58 29.20
N ILE A 264 7.55 -23.01 29.57
CA ILE A 264 7.76 -22.40 30.90
C ILE A 264 6.99 -21.09 31.05
N ASP A 265 6.95 -20.30 29.97
CA ASP A 265 6.23 -19.02 29.96
C ASP A 265 4.73 -19.20 29.68
N HIS A 266 4.34 -20.35 29.12
CA HIS A 266 2.97 -20.70 28.75
C HIS A 266 2.56 -22.06 29.30
N PRO A 267 2.32 -22.19 30.64
CA PRO A 267 2.06 -23.46 31.28
C PRO A 267 0.73 -24.14 30.84
N TYR A 268 -0.11 -23.42 30.10
CA TYR A 268 -1.34 -23.92 29.50
C TYR A 268 -1.13 -24.50 28.08
N MET A 269 0.08 -24.42 27.55
CA MET A 269 0.45 -25.01 26.27
C MET A 269 1.07 -26.39 26.46
N TYR A 270 0.75 -27.32 25.58
CA TYR A 270 1.38 -28.62 25.57
C TYR A 270 1.85 -29.01 24.16
N LYS A 271 2.90 -29.80 24.11
CA LYS A 271 3.44 -30.37 22.88
C LYS A 271 2.50 -31.48 22.39
N ARG A 272 1.91 -31.27 21.20
CA ARG A 272 1.03 -32.24 20.54
C ARG A 272 1.77 -32.86 19.36
N THR A 273 1.91 -34.18 19.37
CA THR A 273 2.48 -34.90 18.22
C THR A 273 1.45 -34.98 17.10
N CYS A 274 1.92 -34.86 15.86
CA CYS A 274 1.10 -34.95 14.67
C CYS A 274 1.95 -35.41 13.46
N VAL A 275 1.30 -35.82 12.39
CA VAL A 275 1.95 -36.19 11.13
C VAL A 275 1.87 -34.99 10.18
N PRO A 276 3.01 -34.51 9.65
CA PRO A 276 3.00 -33.37 8.75
C PRO A 276 2.21 -33.62 7.47
N ARG A 277 1.27 -32.71 7.16
CA ARG A 277 0.45 -32.71 5.94
C ARG A 277 0.82 -31.52 5.08
N THR A 278 0.47 -31.56 3.80
CA THR A 278 0.65 -30.44 2.87
C THR A 278 -0.59 -29.57 2.86
N VAL A 279 -0.41 -28.28 3.13
CA VAL A 279 -1.46 -27.26 3.11
C VAL A 279 -1.21 -26.32 1.93
N THR A 280 -2.26 -26.02 1.16
CA THR A 280 -2.20 -25.11 0.03
C THR A 280 -2.47 -23.68 0.49
N ILE A 281 -1.54 -22.75 0.16
CA ILE A 281 -1.72 -21.31 0.37
C ILE A 281 -1.87 -20.65 -1.00
N ALA A 282 -2.96 -19.91 -1.21
CA ALA A 282 -3.24 -19.16 -2.42
C ALA A 282 -3.44 -17.66 -2.12
N HIS A 283 -2.86 -16.79 -2.95
CA HIS A 283 -3.06 -15.35 -2.95
C HIS A 283 -3.40 -14.90 -4.37
N SER A 284 -4.39 -14.02 -4.52
CA SER A 284 -4.92 -13.58 -5.83
C SER A 284 -4.62 -12.11 -6.16
N GLY A 285 -3.60 -11.54 -5.52
CA GLY A 285 -3.17 -10.16 -5.77
C GLY A 285 -4.04 -9.11 -5.08
N ALA A 286 -4.09 -7.91 -5.67
CA ALA A 286 -4.83 -6.76 -5.15
C ALA A 286 -5.36 -5.88 -6.28
N PHE A 287 -6.08 -4.80 -5.93
CA PHE A 287 -6.60 -3.78 -6.84
C PHE A 287 -7.57 -4.34 -7.89
N ALA A 288 -8.34 -5.37 -7.52
CA ALA A 288 -9.28 -6.02 -8.42
C ALA A 288 -8.68 -6.47 -9.78
N LYS A 289 -7.35 -6.61 -9.88
CA LYS A 289 -6.66 -7.01 -11.12
C LYS A 289 -6.92 -8.45 -11.52
N TYR A 290 -7.23 -9.31 -10.54
CA TYR A 290 -7.41 -10.75 -10.75
C TYR A 290 -8.56 -11.30 -9.95
N VAL A 291 -9.21 -12.33 -10.51
CA VAL A 291 -10.06 -13.28 -9.78
C VAL A 291 -9.32 -14.61 -9.74
N GLY A 292 -8.97 -15.09 -8.56
CA GLY A 292 -8.32 -16.39 -8.38
C GLY A 292 -9.34 -17.51 -8.25
N ARG A 293 -9.14 -18.62 -8.97
CA ARG A 293 -9.89 -19.87 -8.79
C ARG A 293 -8.93 -20.98 -8.41
N LEU A 294 -9.21 -21.63 -7.30
CA LEU A 294 -8.50 -22.81 -6.82
C LEU A 294 -9.44 -24.02 -6.90
N ASP A 295 -9.18 -24.95 -7.83
CA ASP A 295 -9.87 -26.20 -7.94
C ASP A 295 -9.14 -27.24 -7.07
N LEU A 296 -9.88 -27.99 -6.26
CA LEU A 296 -9.34 -29.00 -5.35
C LEU A 296 -9.88 -30.38 -5.72
N ALA A 297 -9.01 -31.36 -5.81
CA ALA A 297 -9.40 -32.77 -5.81
C ALA A 297 -9.30 -33.32 -4.38
N LEU A 298 -10.38 -33.85 -3.88
CA LEU A 298 -10.50 -34.33 -2.50
C LEU A 298 -10.74 -35.82 -2.48
N SER A 299 -10.19 -36.49 -1.47
CA SER A 299 -10.51 -37.91 -1.19
C SER A 299 -10.72 -38.11 0.30
N ASN A 300 -11.63 -39.05 0.63
CA ASN A 300 -11.84 -39.60 1.97
C ASN A 300 -11.53 -41.12 2.04
N ASP A 301 -10.88 -41.65 0.98
CA ASP A 301 -10.43 -43.03 0.95
C ASP A 301 -9.17 -43.17 1.83
N PRO A 302 -9.20 -43.96 2.90
CA PRO A 302 -8.06 -44.18 3.80
C PRO A 302 -6.79 -44.61 3.06
N ALA A 303 -6.92 -45.36 1.97
CA ALA A 303 -5.77 -45.79 1.16
C ALA A 303 -5.11 -44.66 0.38
N GLN A 304 -5.83 -43.58 0.09
CA GLN A 304 -5.33 -42.37 -0.65
C GLN A 304 -4.90 -41.25 0.29
N VAL A 305 -5.45 -41.18 1.49
CA VAL A 305 -5.29 -40.05 2.42
C VAL A 305 -4.33 -40.35 3.59
N SER A 306 -3.84 -41.59 3.70
CA SER A 306 -2.81 -41.91 4.69
C SER A 306 -1.48 -41.21 4.31
N PRO A 307 -0.86 -40.42 5.23
CA PRO A 307 0.40 -39.74 4.97
C PRO A 307 1.54 -40.67 4.60
N THR A 308 1.50 -41.91 5.04
CA THR A 308 2.52 -42.93 4.76
C THR A 308 2.11 -43.90 3.64
N GLY A 309 0.87 -43.81 3.16
CA GLY A 309 0.26 -44.80 2.28
C GLY A 309 -0.21 -46.07 3.00
N ASP A 310 -0.01 -46.21 4.32
CA ASP A 310 -0.57 -47.27 5.13
C ASP A 310 -1.94 -46.82 5.71
N PRO A 311 -3.06 -47.52 5.42
CA PRO A 311 -4.35 -47.17 5.96
C PRO A 311 -4.42 -47.08 7.50
N LYS A 312 -3.45 -47.68 8.19
CA LYS A 312 -3.36 -47.61 9.66
C LYS A 312 -2.96 -46.24 10.17
N ASP A 313 -2.30 -45.45 9.35
CA ASP A 313 -1.88 -44.08 9.69
C ASP A 313 -2.92 -43.02 9.29
N TYR A 314 -4.10 -43.48 8.85
CA TYR A 314 -5.25 -42.61 8.58
C TYR A 314 -5.72 -41.95 9.86
N ASP A 315 -5.75 -40.62 9.86
CA ASP A 315 -6.35 -39.82 10.93
C ASP A 315 -7.85 -39.63 10.68
N PRO A 316 -8.75 -40.31 11.40
CA PRO A 316 -10.19 -40.20 11.18
C PRO A 316 -10.75 -38.81 11.52
N ILE A 317 -9.97 -37.96 12.19
CA ILE A 317 -10.35 -36.56 12.46
C ILE A 317 -10.24 -35.73 11.17
N ASN A 318 -9.26 -36.01 10.33
CA ASN A 318 -9.08 -35.39 9.01
C ASN A 318 -9.83 -36.22 7.94
N LYS A 319 -11.15 -36.09 7.90
CA LYS A 319 -12.04 -36.92 7.05
C LYS A 319 -11.73 -36.86 5.55
N PHE A 320 -11.16 -35.73 5.06
CA PHE A 320 -10.78 -35.54 3.69
C PHE A 320 -9.33 -35.03 3.59
N GLU A 321 -8.68 -35.42 2.52
CA GLU A 321 -7.36 -34.93 2.12
C GLU A 321 -7.45 -34.23 0.78
N VAL A 322 -6.66 -33.15 0.62
CA VAL A 322 -6.49 -32.47 -0.67
C VAL A 322 -5.42 -33.22 -1.47
N LEU A 323 -5.84 -34.04 -2.42
CA LEU A 323 -4.93 -34.84 -3.26
C LEU A 323 -4.17 -34.00 -4.28
N SER A 324 -4.84 -33.03 -4.86
CA SER A 324 -4.24 -32.11 -5.83
C SER A 324 -5.02 -30.80 -5.91
N ASN A 325 -4.37 -29.81 -6.44
CA ASN A 325 -5.00 -28.52 -6.73
C ASN A 325 -4.61 -27.98 -8.10
N LYS A 326 -5.47 -27.13 -8.64
CA LYS A 326 -5.20 -26.35 -9.86
C LYS A 326 -5.62 -24.91 -9.61
N TYR A 327 -4.71 -24.00 -9.82
CA TYR A 327 -4.98 -22.58 -9.65
C TYR A 327 -5.01 -21.85 -10.99
N VAL A 328 -5.94 -20.90 -11.14
CA VAL A 328 -6.05 -20.01 -12.28
C VAL A 328 -6.30 -18.61 -11.78
N ALA A 329 -5.45 -17.66 -12.17
CA ALA A 329 -5.68 -16.23 -11.98
C ALA A 329 -6.30 -15.66 -13.27
N PHE A 330 -7.54 -15.21 -13.19
CA PHE A 330 -8.23 -14.55 -14.32
C PHE A 330 -7.92 -13.07 -14.31
N PRO A 331 -7.23 -12.54 -15.33
CA PRO A 331 -6.94 -11.12 -15.43
C PRO A 331 -8.21 -10.32 -15.71
N ILE A 332 -8.37 -9.21 -15.00
CA ILE A 332 -9.50 -8.28 -15.17
C ILE A 332 -9.00 -7.03 -15.88
N ASN A 333 -9.11 -7.02 -17.19
CA ASN A 333 -8.71 -5.92 -18.07
C ASN A 333 -9.87 -5.44 -18.94
N ALA A 334 -9.59 -4.52 -19.86
CA ALA A 334 -10.60 -3.91 -20.73
C ALA A 334 -11.33 -4.91 -21.67
N SER A 335 -10.76 -6.12 -21.90
CA SER A 335 -11.40 -7.15 -22.72
C SER A 335 -12.50 -7.93 -21.98
N VAL A 336 -12.56 -7.82 -20.66
CA VAL A 336 -13.57 -8.50 -19.85
C VAL A 336 -14.89 -7.73 -19.91
N PRO A 337 -16.02 -8.38 -20.29
CA PRO A 337 -17.32 -7.73 -20.29
C PRO A 337 -17.75 -7.24 -18.90
N GLU A 338 -18.52 -6.19 -18.84
CA GLU A 338 -19.09 -5.66 -17.62
C GLU A 338 -20.45 -6.28 -17.33
N ASN A 339 -20.69 -6.67 -16.09
CA ASN A 339 -22.00 -7.08 -15.62
C ASN A 339 -22.89 -5.83 -15.48
N ALA A 340 -23.96 -5.75 -16.27
CA ALA A 340 -24.82 -4.57 -16.34
C ALA A 340 -25.46 -4.20 -14.98
N ARG A 341 -25.92 -5.20 -14.21
CA ARG A 341 -26.54 -4.95 -12.91
C ARG A 341 -25.56 -4.32 -11.91
N MET A 342 -24.31 -4.77 -11.90
CA MET A 342 -23.27 -4.18 -11.06
C MET A 342 -22.93 -2.77 -11.52
N ALA A 343 -22.80 -2.56 -12.83
CA ALA A 343 -22.57 -1.23 -13.40
C ALA A 343 -23.71 -0.25 -13.04
N ASP A 344 -24.97 -0.65 -13.23
CA ASP A 344 -26.13 0.17 -12.89
C ASP A 344 -26.19 0.54 -11.40
N MET A 345 -25.79 -0.39 -10.51
CA MET A 345 -25.71 -0.12 -9.08
C MET A 345 -24.70 0.98 -8.73
N LEU A 346 -23.62 1.10 -9.50
CA LEU A 346 -22.55 2.07 -9.25
C LEU A 346 -22.79 3.45 -9.88
N ILE A 347 -23.64 3.55 -10.90
CA ILE A 347 -23.95 4.82 -11.59
C ILE A 347 -24.35 5.96 -10.63
N PRO A 348 -25.26 5.75 -9.62
CA PRO A 348 -25.62 6.83 -8.71
C PRO A 348 -24.44 7.40 -7.92
N TYR A 349 -23.50 6.56 -7.52
CA TYR A 349 -22.30 6.99 -6.79
C TYR A 349 -21.39 7.85 -7.68
N GLY A 350 -21.16 7.43 -8.92
CA GLY A 350 -20.41 8.21 -9.91
C GLY A 350 -21.03 9.60 -10.10
N ARG A 351 -22.34 9.67 -10.33
CA ARG A 351 -23.05 10.94 -10.50
C ARG A 351 -22.95 11.88 -9.28
N VAL A 352 -22.85 11.34 -8.09
CA VAL A 352 -22.63 12.15 -6.89
C VAL A 352 -21.21 12.65 -6.83
N LEU A 353 -20.21 11.80 -7.11
CA LEU A 353 -18.82 12.20 -7.17
C LEU A 353 -18.59 13.32 -8.19
N ASP A 354 -19.19 13.20 -9.37
CA ASP A 354 -19.12 14.21 -10.44
C ASP A 354 -19.66 15.60 -9.97
N ARG A 355 -20.54 15.63 -8.97
CA ARG A 355 -21.15 16.87 -8.47
C ARG A 355 -20.47 17.43 -7.22
N LEU A 356 -19.83 16.58 -6.42
CA LEU A 356 -19.39 16.94 -5.07
C LEU A 356 -17.95 17.44 -5.00
N GLY A 357 -17.18 17.32 -6.03
CA GLY A 357 -15.77 17.67 -5.95
C GLY A 357 -15.20 18.23 -7.23
N ASP A 358 -14.20 19.04 -7.09
CA ASP A 358 -13.31 19.42 -8.18
C ASP A 358 -12.39 18.24 -8.56
N LEU A 359 -12.91 17.00 -8.60
CA LEU A 359 -12.11 15.80 -8.84
C LEU A 359 -11.47 15.82 -10.24
N ASP A 360 -12.18 16.36 -11.23
CA ASP A 360 -11.68 16.53 -12.61
C ASP A 360 -10.81 17.77 -12.77
N LEU A 361 -10.63 18.55 -11.71
CA LEU A 361 -9.78 19.73 -11.76
C LEU A 361 -8.36 19.34 -12.13
N LEU A 362 -7.89 19.83 -13.28
CA LEU A 362 -6.51 19.62 -13.73
C LEU A 362 -5.56 20.51 -12.94
N ILE A 363 -4.49 19.91 -12.42
CA ILE A 363 -3.52 20.56 -11.53
C ILE A 363 -2.10 20.60 -12.07
N GLY A 364 -1.80 19.77 -13.06
CA GLY A 364 -0.48 19.68 -13.64
C GLY A 364 -0.46 18.80 -14.90
N PHE A 365 0.69 18.69 -15.51
CA PHE A 365 0.94 17.82 -16.65
C PHE A 365 2.23 17.02 -16.41
N SER A 366 2.16 15.70 -16.46
CA SER A 366 3.31 14.81 -16.33
C SER A 366 3.72 14.26 -17.70
N PRO A 367 4.87 14.65 -18.27
CA PRO A 367 5.27 14.19 -19.60
C PRO A 367 5.60 12.70 -19.63
N ASN A 368 6.20 12.19 -18.55
CA ASN A 368 6.74 10.82 -18.49
C ASN A 368 6.07 9.93 -17.44
N GLY A 369 5.19 10.51 -16.61
CA GLY A 369 4.71 9.83 -15.40
C GLY A 369 5.80 9.72 -14.33
N ALA A 370 5.44 9.19 -13.15
CA ALA A 370 6.38 8.91 -12.08
C ALA A 370 6.00 7.60 -11.37
N ARG A 371 6.97 6.69 -11.25
CA ARG A 371 6.78 5.40 -10.59
C ARG A 371 6.84 5.56 -9.07
N ARG A 372 5.93 4.87 -8.36
CA ARG A 372 5.92 4.79 -6.89
C ARG A 372 6.95 3.83 -6.30
N MET A 373 7.46 2.91 -7.11
CA MET A 373 8.47 1.93 -6.73
C MET A 373 9.66 2.02 -7.67
N ALA A 374 10.87 2.05 -7.10
CA ALA A 374 12.10 2.03 -7.89
C ALA A 374 12.50 0.60 -8.24
N PRO A 375 12.89 0.30 -9.49
CA PRO A 375 13.40 -1.03 -9.88
C PRO A 375 14.62 -1.45 -9.06
N GLN A 376 15.46 -0.48 -8.64
CA GLN A 376 16.65 -0.69 -7.82
C GLN A 376 16.34 -0.80 -6.32
N GLY A 377 15.07 -0.71 -5.92
CA GLY A 377 14.63 -0.85 -4.54
C GLY A 377 14.90 0.36 -3.63
N GLY A 378 15.53 1.43 -4.12
CA GLY A 378 15.81 2.67 -3.39
C GLY A 378 14.65 3.67 -3.43
N ASP A 379 14.99 4.95 -3.56
CA ASP A 379 14.00 6.02 -3.72
C ASP A 379 13.28 5.92 -5.07
N SER A 380 12.03 6.40 -5.09
CA SER A 380 11.19 6.39 -6.29
C SER A 380 10.88 7.83 -6.74
N ALA A 381 10.67 8.03 -8.03
CA ALA A 381 10.39 9.34 -8.61
C ALA A 381 9.13 9.98 -7.98
N LEU A 382 8.04 9.21 -7.86
CA LEU A 382 6.83 9.72 -7.22
C LEU A 382 7.01 9.89 -5.71
N GLY A 383 7.76 8.98 -5.07
CA GLY A 383 8.04 9.09 -3.64
C GLY A 383 8.86 10.32 -3.29
N ASN A 384 9.83 10.66 -4.12
CA ASN A 384 10.64 11.88 -3.97
C ASN A 384 9.77 13.12 -4.13
N LEU A 385 8.97 13.21 -5.18
CA LEU A 385 8.04 14.32 -5.41
C LEU A 385 7.11 14.54 -4.20
N VAL A 386 6.58 13.46 -3.64
CA VAL A 386 5.71 13.53 -2.46
C VAL A 386 6.47 14.02 -1.23
N ALA A 387 7.63 13.45 -0.95
CA ALA A 387 8.43 13.84 0.21
C ALA A 387 8.89 15.30 0.10
N ASP A 388 9.30 15.74 -1.10
CA ASP A 388 9.69 17.13 -1.39
C ASP A 388 8.50 18.08 -1.17
N SER A 389 7.30 17.70 -1.59
CA SER A 389 6.10 18.53 -1.39
C SER A 389 5.80 18.76 0.10
N MET A 390 5.96 17.73 0.93
CA MET A 390 5.77 17.86 2.38
C MET A 390 6.85 18.73 3.03
N TRP A 391 8.10 18.51 2.66
CA TRP A 391 9.23 19.27 3.18
C TRP A 391 9.15 20.74 2.80
N LEU A 392 8.96 21.03 1.53
CA LEU A 392 8.86 22.40 1.01
C LEU A 392 7.61 23.14 1.51
N ARG A 393 6.53 22.42 1.83
CA ARG A 393 5.32 23.03 2.39
C ARG A 393 5.56 23.64 3.77
N LEU A 394 6.42 23.03 4.57
CA LEU A 394 6.81 23.53 5.90
C LEU A 394 8.09 24.39 5.85
N GLY A 395 8.91 24.25 4.80
CA GLY A 395 10.09 25.06 4.58
C GLY A 395 11.08 25.02 5.74
N VAL A 396 11.50 26.18 6.21
CA VAL A 396 12.51 26.34 7.30
C VAL A 396 12.08 25.77 8.65
N GLN A 397 10.85 25.32 8.80
CA GLN A 397 10.36 24.73 10.06
C GLN A 397 10.75 23.27 10.23
N THR A 398 11.33 22.64 9.20
CA THR A 398 11.75 21.25 9.23
C THR A 398 13.08 21.05 8.52
N ASP A 399 13.94 20.21 9.10
CA ASP A 399 15.23 19.85 8.51
C ASP A 399 15.04 18.82 7.39
N PHE A 400 14.08 17.90 7.59
CA PHE A 400 13.78 16.85 6.60
C PHE A 400 12.35 16.34 6.75
N ALA A 401 11.90 15.64 5.73
CA ALA A 401 10.61 14.95 5.74
C ALA A 401 10.75 13.50 5.29
N PHE A 402 9.86 12.62 5.75
CA PHE A 402 9.68 11.31 5.15
C PHE A 402 8.24 10.82 5.23
N THR A 403 7.88 9.95 4.29
CA THR A 403 6.60 9.25 4.26
C THR A 403 6.80 7.77 3.96
N ASN A 404 5.82 6.92 4.28
CA ASN A 404 5.87 5.50 3.94
C ASN A 404 5.54 5.25 2.47
N SER A 405 6.35 4.42 1.79
CA SER A 405 6.10 4.03 0.39
C SER A 405 4.73 3.36 0.21
N GLY A 406 4.24 2.62 1.22
CA GLY A 406 2.92 2.00 1.22
C GLY A 406 1.74 2.98 1.26
N GLY A 407 1.96 4.24 1.63
CA GLY A 407 0.95 5.31 1.56
C GLY A 407 0.71 5.81 0.14
N ILE A 408 1.64 5.57 -0.77
CA ILE A 408 1.53 5.91 -2.20
C ILE A 408 0.96 4.67 -2.91
N ARG A 409 -0.28 4.75 -3.36
CA ARG A 409 -1.05 3.57 -3.81
C ARG A 409 -0.99 3.32 -5.31
N GLN A 410 -0.77 4.35 -6.11
CA GLN A 410 -0.74 4.28 -7.57
C GLN A 410 0.46 5.06 -8.12
N ASP A 411 0.94 4.68 -9.31
CA ASP A 411 1.90 5.47 -10.08
C ASP A 411 1.21 6.72 -10.64
N LEU A 412 1.94 7.82 -10.76
CA LEU A 412 1.52 8.96 -11.56
C LEU A 412 1.69 8.62 -13.04
N LEU A 413 0.63 8.77 -13.81
CA LEU A 413 0.65 8.42 -15.23
C LEU A 413 1.11 9.60 -16.09
N PRO A 414 1.63 9.36 -17.31
CA PRO A 414 1.87 10.42 -18.28
C PRO A 414 0.56 11.09 -18.70
N GLY A 415 0.59 12.40 -18.86
CA GLY A 415 -0.55 13.18 -19.32
C GLY A 415 -1.01 14.25 -18.32
N PRO A 416 -2.22 14.79 -18.51
CA PRO A 416 -2.83 15.72 -17.56
C PRO A 416 -3.06 15.05 -16.22
N VAL A 417 -2.81 15.77 -15.14
CA VAL A 417 -2.96 15.28 -13.76
C VAL A 417 -4.17 15.95 -13.13
N SER A 418 -5.17 15.16 -12.75
CA SER A 418 -6.38 15.62 -12.07
C SER A 418 -6.30 15.44 -10.55
N VAL A 419 -7.19 16.13 -9.83
CA VAL A 419 -7.36 15.91 -8.39
C VAL A 419 -7.78 14.47 -8.10
N GLU A 420 -8.65 13.86 -8.92
CA GLU A 420 -9.05 12.45 -8.78
C GLU A 420 -7.84 11.52 -8.82
N GLU A 421 -6.89 11.76 -9.73
CA GLU A 421 -5.68 10.96 -9.82
C GLU A 421 -4.84 11.05 -8.54
N LEU A 422 -4.79 12.22 -7.89
CA LEU A 422 -4.10 12.35 -6.61
C LEU A 422 -4.85 11.64 -5.47
N TYR A 423 -6.16 11.51 -5.51
CA TYR A 423 -6.90 10.66 -4.58
C TYR A 423 -6.56 9.17 -4.78
N ASN A 424 -6.34 8.75 -6.02
CA ASN A 424 -5.91 7.37 -6.32
C ASN A 424 -4.46 7.12 -5.86
N ILE A 425 -3.58 8.13 -5.97
CA ILE A 425 -2.20 8.08 -5.48
C ILE A 425 -2.16 8.14 -3.96
N PHE A 426 -2.93 9.08 -3.35
CA PHE A 426 -3.02 9.35 -1.92
C PHE A 426 -4.47 9.26 -1.44
N PRO A 427 -5.01 8.06 -1.23
CA PRO A 427 -6.40 7.91 -0.81
C PRO A 427 -6.65 8.29 0.66
N PHE A 428 -5.59 8.37 1.47
CA PHE A 428 -5.69 8.64 2.90
C PHE A 428 -5.81 10.13 3.18
N ASP A 429 -6.63 10.50 4.17
CA ASP A 429 -6.75 11.88 4.66
C ASP A 429 -5.67 12.18 5.73
N ASN A 430 -4.44 11.74 5.49
CA ASN A 430 -3.34 11.98 6.39
C ASN A 430 -2.92 13.45 6.39
N THR A 431 -2.69 13.99 7.58
CA THR A 431 -2.11 15.33 7.78
C THR A 431 -0.60 15.26 7.96
N ILE A 432 0.08 16.38 7.77
CA ILE A 432 1.51 16.50 8.04
C ILE A 432 1.70 16.82 9.52
N THR A 433 2.45 15.99 10.23
CA THR A 433 2.85 16.19 11.63
C THR A 433 4.34 16.50 11.69
N LYS A 434 4.70 17.55 12.41
CA LYS A 434 6.10 17.85 12.73
C LYS A 434 6.45 17.44 14.15
N MET A 435 7.72 17.10 14.37
CA MET A 435 8.25 16.75 15.68
C MET A 435 9.76 16.92 15.74
N GLN A 436 10.28 17.09 16.92
CA GLN A 436 11.71 17.20 17.18
C GLN A 436 12.26 15.86 17.68
N LEU A 437 13.39 15.44 17.14
CA LEU A 437 14.08 14.20 17.48
C LEU A 437 15.57 14.48 17.73
N SER A 438 16.17 13.80 18.69
CA SER A 438 17.61 13.75 18.81
C SER A 438 18.23 12.89 17.69
N GLY A 439 19.49 13.13 17.34
CA GLY A 439 20.17 12.28 16.37
C GLY A 439 20.26 10.83 16.79
N HIS A 440 20.26 10.53 18.10
CA HIS A 440 20.19 9.17 18.62
C HIS A 440 18.84 8.50 18.30
N GLU A 441 17.72 9.20 18.52
CA GLU A 441 16.39 8.71 18.15
C GLU A 441 16.27 8.53 16.64
N LEU A 442 16.86 9.44 15.86
CA LEU A 442 16.91 9.31 14.39
C LEU A 442 17.67 8.05 13.96
N GLU A 443 18.82 7.73 14.56
CA GLU A 443 19.49 6.45 14.26
C GLU A 443 18.56 5.26 14.48
N GLN A 444 17.81 5.23 15.57
CA GLN A 444 16.85 4.14 15.84
C GLN A 444 15.73 4.07 14.78
N VAL A 445 15.21 5.23 14.38
CA VAL A 445 14.18 5.31 13.33
C VAL A 445 14.71 4.84 11.98
N PHE A 446 15.91 5.27 11.58
CA PHE A 446 16.51 4.85 10.32
C PHE A 446 16.94 3.39 10.33
N ASP A 447 17.43 2.86 11.45
CA ASP A 447 17.70 1.43 11.62
C ASP A 447 16.41 0.60 11.50
N PHE A 448 15.30 1.10 12.02
CA PHE A 448 14.00 0.47 11.84
C PHE A 448 13.57 0.47 10.36
N MET A 449 13.80 1.57 9.62
CA MET A 449 13.56 1.63 8.18
C MET A 449 14.36 0.56 7.42
N ALA A 450 15.64 0.40 7.77
CA ALA A 450 16.51 -0.61 7.16
C ALA A 450 16.03 -2.04 7.43
N ARG A 451 15.63 -2.35 8.67
CA ARG A 451 15.05 -3.66 9.02
C ARG A 451 13.78 -3.96 8.25
N ARG A 452 12.87 -2.99 8.13
CA ARG A 452 11.66 -3.16 7.31
C ARG A 452 11.97 -3.42 5.84
N ALA A 453 12.96 -2.71 5.30
CA ALA A 453 13.40 -2.91 3.92
C ALA A 453 13.98 -4.31 3.73
N SER A 454 14.83 -4.78 4.65
CA SER A 454 15.41 -6.13 4.64
C SER A 454 14.34 -7.22 4.60
N GLN A 455 13.29 -7.10 5.39
CA GLN A 455 12.15 -8.03 5.42
C GLN A 455 11.30 -8.03 4.15
N ARG A 456 11.53 -7.09 3.23
CA ARG A 456 10.75 -6.91 1.99
C ARG A 456 11.64 -6.91 0.75
N GLY A 457 12.56 -7.88 0.67
CA GLY A 457 13.44 -8.04 -0.48
C GLY A 457 14.41 -6.87 -0.66
N CYS A 458 14.85 -6.25 0.44
CA CYS A 458 15.76 -5.09 0.42
C CYS A 458 15.21 -3.93 -0.43
N THR A 459 13.95 -3.60 -0.25
CA THR A 459 13.27 -2.50 -0.95
C THR A 459 12.87 -1.42 0.04
N ALA A 460 13.16 -0.16 -0.27
CA ALA A 460 12.85 0.99 0.57
C ALA A 460 11.34 1.07 0.88
N GLN A 461 11.01 1.12 2.17
CA GLN A 461 9.65 1.23 2.65
C GLN A 461 9.27 2.67 3.01
N VAL A 462 10.17 3.60 2.73
CA VAL A 462 10.04 5.04 2.98
C VAL A 462 10.54 5.83 1.79
N GLN A 463 10.06 7.07 1.68
CA GLN A 463 10.54 8.09 0.76
C GLN A 463 10.84 9.34 1.58
N MET A 464 11.91 10.08 1.25
CA MET A 464 12.39 11.18 2.10
C MET A 464 12.81 12.41 1.29
N ALA A 465 12.81 13.56 1.94
CA ALA A 465 13.30 14.84 1.42
C ALA A 465 14.15 15.54 2.49
N GLY A 466 15.14 16.34 2.09
CA GLY A 466 16.07 17.00 3.01
C GLY A 466 17.03 16.04 3.72
N ALA A 467 16.98 14.76 3.40
CA ALA A 467 17.82 13.72 3.97
C ALA A 467 18.33 12.76 2.91
N ARG A 468 19.47 12.10 3.18
CA ARG A 468 20.01 10.98 2.40
C ARG A 468 20.42 9.87 3.32
N ALA A 469 20.16 8.62 2.91
CA ALA A 469 20.47 7.45 3.73
C ALA A 469 20.98 6.26 2.90
N ARG A 470 21.86 5.49 3.52
CA ARG A 470 22.35 4.21 2.98
C ARG A 470 21.91 3.09 3.92
N PHE A 471 21.03 2.22 3.43
CA PHE A 471 20.51 1.08 4.17
C PHE A 471 21.23 -0.19 3.77
N ASN A 472 21.77 -0.91 4.75
CA ASN A 472 22.35 -2.22 4.55
C ASN A 472 21.39 -3.31 5.05
N CYS A 473 20.94 -4.17 4.14
CA CYS A 473 19.99 -5.24 4.43
C CYS A 473 20.63 -6.51 5.00
N THR A 474 21.97 -6.62 4.95
CA THR A 474 22.71 -7.87 5.30
C THR A 474 23.51 -7.78 6.59
N GLY A 475 23.69 -6.59 7.14
CA GLY A 475 24.42 -6.42 8.41
C GLY A 475 24.94 -5.00 8.61
N CYS A 476 25.28 -4.70 9.84
CA CYS A 476 25.77 -3.39 10.27
C CYS A 476 27.23 -3.42 10.62
N ASN A 477 28.02 -2.55 9.98
CA ASN A 477 29.42 -2.30 10.35
C ASN A 477 29.60 -1.00 11.16
N ARG A 478 28.53 -0.49 11.77
CA ARG A 478 28.59 0.77 12.50
C ARG A 478 29.22 0.58 13.88
N PRO A 479 30.28 1.34 14.26
CA PRO A 479 30.84 1.28 15.60
C PRO A 479 29.78 1.54 16.69
N GLY A 480 29.76 0.72 17.72
CA GLY A 480 28.80 0.85 18.84
C GLY A 480 27.42 0.27 18.58
N SER A 481 27.21 -0.41 17.46
CA SER A 481 25.95 -1.13 17.15
C SER A 481 25.85 -2.50 17.83
N ALA A 482 26.94 -3.01 18.42
CA ALA A 482 26.96 -4.28 19.11
C ALA A 482 26.25 -4.15 20.48
N VAL A 483 25.08 -4.75 20.59
CA VAL A 483 24.37 -4.95 21.87
C VAL A 483 24.85 -6.28 22.43
N ALA A 484 25.33 -6.27 23.69
CA ALA A 484 25.72 -7.52 24.35
C ALA A 484 24.47 -8.37 24.60
N CYS A 485 24.59 -9.69 24.40
CA CYS A 485 23.50 -10.63 24.68
C CYS A 485 24.04 -11.97 25.18
N ASP A 486 23.26 -12.61 26.01
CA ASP A 486 23.44 -14.00 26.39
C ASP A 486 22.36 -14.89 25.77
N ARG A 487 21.24 -14.28 25.37
CA ARG A 487 20.08 -14.94 24.74
C ARG A 487 19.40 -14.00 23.75
N ASP A 488 18.57 -14.57 22.88
CA ASP A 488 17.88 -13.81 21.82
C ASP A 488 16.98 -12.70 22.35
N SER A 489 16.37 -12.88 23.53
CA SER A 489 15.54 -11.87 24.19
C SER A 489 16.28 -10.59 24.58
N ASP A 490 17.61 -10.64 24.69
CA ASP A 490 18.43 -9.47 25.01
C ASP A 490 18.63 -8.59 23.78
N CYS A 491 18.32 -9.10 22.60
CA CYS A 491 18.50 -8.40 21.34
C CYS A 491 17.25 -7.59 20.94
N PRO A 492 17.44 -6.39 20.34
CA PRO A 492 16.31 -5.56 19.90
C PRO A 492 15.34 -6.25 18.95
N GLN A 493 15.79 -7.29 18.24
CA GLN A 493 14.99 -8.05 17.26
C GLN A 493 14.23 -9.21 17.89
N ASN A 494 14.66 -9.68 19.03
CA ASN A 494 14.04 -10.73 19.87
C ASN A 494 13.43 -11.90 19.07
N HIS A 495 14.21 -12.48 18.14
CA HIS A 495 13.81 -13.66 17.38
C HIS A 495 14.90 -14.76 17.49
N PRO A 496 14.57 -16.04 17.26
CA PRO A 496 15.55 -17.13 17.30
C PRO A 496 16.77 -16.87 16.43
N GLY A 497 17.97 -16.99 17.01
CA GLY A 497 19.23 -16.74 16.35
C GLY A 497 19.63 -15.26 16.27
N SER A 498 18.96 -14.35 16.99
CA SER A 498 19.35 -12.94 17.06
C SER A 498 20.54 -12.68 17.97
N CYS A 499 20.88 -13.59 18.88
CA CYS A 499 22.08 -13.56 19.68
C CYS A 499 23.16 -14.52 19.14
N ASP A 500 24.33 -14.00 18.77
CA ASP A 500 25.50 -14.81 18.52
C ASP A 500 26.11 -15.23 19.88
N ALA A 501 25.71 -16.40 20.35
CA ALA A 501 26.16 -16.93 21.63
C ALA A 501 27.68 -17.13 21.74
N ALA A 502 28.39 -17.29 20.61
CA ALA A 502 29.85 -17.43 20.59
C ALA A 502 30.56 -16.09 20.75
N LYS A 503 29.92 -15.00 20.36
CA LYS A 503 30.46 -13.64 20.46
C LYS A 503 29.81 -12.81 21.56
N HIS A 504 28.77 -13.34 22.21
CA HIS A 504 27.94 -12.60 23.19
C HIS A 504 27.43 -11.27 22.62
N GLN A 505 27.03 -11.26 21.35
CA GLN A 505 26.60 -10.06 20.64
C GLN A 505 25.38 -10.31 19.78
N CYS A 506 24.46 -9.35 19.78
CA CYS A 506 23.30 -9.41 18.89
C CYS A 506 23.72 -9.31 17.43
N ILE A 507 23.18 -10.21 16.60
CA ILE A 507 23.32 -10.15 15.15
C ILE A 507 22.35 -9.07 14.64
N ILE A 508 22.87 -7.92 14.26
CA ILE A 508 22.07 -6.85 13.66
C ILE A 508 21.99 -7.13 12.16
N THR A 509 20.82 -7.59 11.71
CA THR A 509 20.61 -8.06 10.34
C THR A 509 20.40 -6.97 9.31
N ALA A 510 20.07 -5.74 9.71
CA ALA A 510 19.96 -4.59 8.82
C ALA A 510 20.02 -3.26 9.58
N CYS A 511 20.67 -2.25 9.00
CA CYS A 511 20.79 -0.92 9.60
C CYS A 511 21.01 0.19 8.57
N ALA A 512 20.89 1.44 9.02
CA ALA A 512 21.32 2.62 8.28
C ALA A 512 22.81 2.87 8.52
N GLU A 513 23.65 2.58 7.55
CA GLU A 513 25.11 2.78 7.66
C GLU A 513 25.49 4.25 7.67
N GLN A 514 24.77 5.04 6.88
CA GLN A 514 25.02 6.47 6.70
C GLN A 514 23.70 7.23 6.67
N ILE A 515 23.65 8.34 7.39
CA ILE A 515 22.48 9.24 7.44
C ILE A 515 22.99 10.66 7.39
N TYR A 516 22.48 11.45 6.44
CA TYR A 516 22.82 12.86 6.23
C TYR A 516 21.55 13.68 6.29
N ILE A 517 21.57 14.80 7.04
CA ILE A 517 20.45 15.74 7.15
C ILE A 517 21.03 17.17 7.20
N GLY A 518 20.50 18.03 6.33
CA GLY A 518 20.90 19.42 6.22
C GLY A 518 22.27 19.64 5.58
N HIS A 519 22.61 20.90 5.33
CA HIS A 519 23.84 21.31 4.68
C HIS A 519 24.97 21.58 5.66
N GLY A 520 26.18 21.21 5.28
CA GLY A 520 27.42 21.57 5.97
C GLY A 520 27.97 22.89 5.47
N SER A 521 29.14 23.26 6.01
CA SER A 521 29.93 24.43 5.54
C SER A 521 30.96 24.04 4.48
N LYS A 522 31.15 22.73 4.21
CA LYS A 522 32.18 22.28 3.25
C LYS A 522 31.66 22.37 1.83
N GLU A 523 32.38 23.11 1.00
CA GLU A 523 32.13 23.16 -0.43
C GLU A 523 32.57 21.86 -1.11
N CYS A 524 31.89 21.50 -2.19
CA CYS A 524 32.15 20.30 -2.97
C CYS A 524 31.93 20.52 -4.47
N VAL A 525 32.68 19.80 -5.27
CA VAL A 525 32.50 19.71 -6.72
C VAL A 525 31.88 18.38 -7.10
N SER A 526 32.16 17.35 -6.29
CA SER A 526 31.66 15.98 -6.42
C SER A 526 31.35 15.35 -5.07
N ASP A 527 30.65 14.24 -5.06
CA ASP A 527 30.38 13.46 -3.85
C ASP A 527 31.64 12.98 -3.13
N LEU A 528 32.73 12.79 -3.88
CA LEU A 528 34.03 12.40 -3.33
C LEU A 528 34.62 13.43 -2.36
N ASP A 529 34.21 14.68 -2.49
CA ASP A 529 34.64 15.76 -1.60
C ASP A 529 33.91 15.71 -0.25
N CYS A 530 32.77 15.01 -0.20
CA CYS A 530 31.88 14.91 0.96
C CYS A 530 32.05 13.62 1.76
N LYS A 531 33.30 13.14 1.89
CA LYS A 531 33.56 11.92 2.65
C LYS A 531 33.11 12.04 4.10
N ALA A 532 32.34 11.07 4.56
CA ALA A 532 32.13 10.88 5.99
C ALA A 532 33.46 10.47 6.65
N PRO A 533 33.69 10.81 7.93
CA PRO A 533 34.89 10.43 8.64
C PRO A 533 35.19 8.93 8.57
N ASP A 534 34.15 8.09 8.47
CA ASP A 534 34.23 6.64 8.61
C ASP A 534 33.61 5.86 7.42
N GLY A 535 33.42 6.46 6.24
CA GLY A 535 32.81 5.75 5.12
C GLY A 535 32.89 6.47 3.75
N PRO A 536 32.53 5.77 2.68
CA PRO A 536 32.45 6.37 1.35
C PRO A 536 31.31 7.38 1.30
N ALA A 537 31.50 8.46 0.52
CA ALA A 537 30.45 9.45 0.27
C ALA A 537 29.21 8.77 -0.37
N LEU A 538 28.02 9.23 0.02
CA LEU A 538 26.78 8.85 -0.65
C LEU A 538 26.65 9.60 -1.96
N PRO A 539 26.13 8.99 -3.04
CA PRO A 539 25.69 9.72 -4.22
C PRO A 539 24.75 10.87 -3.83
N GLY A 540 25.03 12.07 -4.36
CA GLY A 540 24.32 13.29 -4.04
C GLY A 540 24.59 13.85 -2.64
N SER A 541 25.63 13.39 -1.92
CA SER A 541 26.08 14.05 -0.68
C SER A 541 26.70 15.41 -0.94
N CYS A 542 27.17 15.67 -2.16
CA CYS A 542 27.45 17.00 -2.68
C CYS A 542 26.16 17.57 -3.28
N ASP A 543 25.41 18.34 -2.50
CA ASP A 543 24.22 19.01 -2.99
C ASP A 543 24.62 20.24 -3.79
N LYS A 544 24.48 20.11 -5.10
CA LYS A 544 24.91 21.12 -6.07
C LYS A 544 23.76 21.47 -7.00
N PRO A 545 23.33 22.75 -7.04
CA PRO A 545 22.37 23.20 -8.04
C PRO A 545 22.85 22.87 -9.46
N ILE A 546 21.91 22.56 -10.36
CA ILE A 546 22.23 22.15 -11.76
C ILE A 546 23.12 23.16 -12.47
N THR A 547 22.98 24.47 -12.15
CA THR A 547 23.73 25.58 -12.75
C THR A 547 25.02 25.96 -12.01
N ALA A 548 25.25 25.38 -10.83
CA ALA A 548 26.40 25.71 -10.01
C ALA A 548 27.59 24.78 -10.30
N THR A 549 28.80 25.33 -10.30
CA THR A 549 30.06 24.57 -10.40
C THR A 549 30.48 23.98 -9.05
N VAL A 550 30.03 24.61 -7.95
CA VAL A 550 30.34 24.24 -6.57
C VAL A 550 29.04 24.10 -5.83
N GLY A 551 28.94 23.06 -5.02
CA GLY A 551 27.80 22.76 -4.11
C GLY A 551 28.27 22.75 -2.67
N THR A 552 27.39 22.25 -1.79
CA THR A 552 27.68 22.15 -0.36
C THR A 552 27.44 20.71 0.10
N CYS A 553 28.38 20.16 0.88
CA CYS A 553 28.23 18.83 1.44
C CYS A 553 27.08 18.76 2.46
N LEU A 554 26.24 17.73 2.37
CA LEU A 554 25.27 17.40 3.41
C LEU A 554 25.98 16.96 4.69
N LYS A 555 25.38 17.24 5.84
CA LYS A 555 25.93 16.89 7.17
C LYS A 555 25.56 15.48 7.59
N PRO A 556 26.52 14.63 8.01
CA PRO A 556 26.18 13.43 8.78
C PRO A 556 25.46 13.84 10.07
N ILE A 557 24.50 13.03 10.49
CA ILE A 557 23.78 13.30 11.75
C ILE A 557 24.74 13.22 12.95
N SER A 558 24.47 14.07 13.95
CA SER A 558 25.14 14.02 15.25
C SER A 558 24.14 13.53 16.30
N ARG A 559 24.53 12.55 17.09
CA ARG A 559 23.65 11.93 18.13
C ARG A 559 23.05 12.94 19.10
N THR A 560 23.77 14.01 19.39
CA THR A 560 23.40 15.04 20.36
C THR A 560 22.61 16.20 19.80
N ASN A 561 22.61 16.37 18.49
CA ASN A 561 21.86 17.44 17.86
C ASN A 561 20.36 17.09 17.81
N LEU A 562 19.53 18.14 17.77
CA LEU A 562 18.09 18.04 17.57
C LEU A 562 17.78 18.32 16.10
N TYR A 563 16.78 17.63 15.57
CA TYR A 563 16.35 17.71 14.17
C TYR A 563 14.82 17.80 14.11
N GLU A 564 14.32 18.70 13.27
CA GLU A 564 12.90 18.87 13.01
C GLU A 564 12.46 17.97 11.85
N LEU A 565 11.63 16.98 12.17
CA LEU A 565 11.05 16.03 11.20
C LEU A 565 9.65 16.46 10.80
N ALA A 566 9.32 16.34 9.51
CA ALA A 566 7.96 16.29 9.00
C ALA A 566 7.61 14.88 8.53
N THR A 567 6.46 14.35 8.97
CA THR A 567 5.95 13.05 8.50
C THR A 567 4.42 13.05 8.52
N SER A 568 3.78 11.95 8.10
CA SER A 568 2.33 11.84 8.23
C SER A 568 1.91 11.62 9.69
N ASN A 569 0.72 12.11 10.07
CA ASN A 569 0.12 11.84 11.37
C ASN A 569 0.01 10.33 11.63
N TYR A 570 -0.25 9.53 10.60
CA TYR A 570 -0.23 8.07 10.66
C TYR A 570 1.11 7.52 11.16
N ILE A 571 2.23 7.95 10.58
CA ILE A 571 3.57 7.52 11.00
C ILE A 571 3.93 8.08 12.38
N ALA A 572 3.60 9.35 12.62
CA ALA A 572 3.83 10.01 13.91
C ALA A 572 3.17 9.27 15.08
N GLN A 573 1.97 8.72 14.86
CA GLN A 573 1.23 7.93 15.84
C GLN A 573 1.69 6.47 15.93
N GLY A 574 2.81 6.10 15.30
CA GLY A 574 3.37 4.74 15.36
C GLY A 574 2.90 3.81 14.24
N GLY A 575 2.14 4.33 13.29
CA GLY A 575 1.70 3.60 12.11
C GLY A 575 2.87 2.95 11.37
N GLY A 576 2.64 1.76 10.80
CA GLY A 576 3.71 1.00 10.19
C GLY A 576 4.78 0.49 11.14
N GLY A 577 4.55 0.54 12.47
CA GLY A 577 5.48 0.06 13.50
C GLY A 577 6.49 1.09 14.00
N TYR A 578 6.36 2.37 13.65
CA TYR A 578 7.25 3.46 14.11
C TYR A 578 7.01 3.84 15.58
N ARG A 579 7.15 2.88 16.50
CA ARG A 579 6.91 3.07 17.95
C ARG A 579 7.77 4.15 18.61
N ALA A 580 8.98 4.38 18.08
CA ALA A 580 9.86 5.44 18.57
C ALA A 580 9.21 6.80 18.36
N LEU A 581 8.57 7.04 17.23
CA LEU A 581 7.87 8.30 16.95
C LEU A 581 6.62 8.46 17.80
N GLN A 582 5.87 7.39 18.02
CA GLN A 582 4.65 7.40 18.83
C GLN A 582 4.88 7.95 20.26
N ARG A 583 6.06 7.70 20.81
CA ARG A 583 6.44 8.13 22.16
C ARG A 583 6.91 9.58 22.24
N ASN A 584 7.13 10.21 21.08
CA ASN A 584 7.62 11.57 21.03
C ASN A 584 6.56 12.55 21.53
N THR A 585 6.94 13.45 22.44
CA THR A 585 6.04 14.41 23.10
C THR A 585 6.01 15.78 22.43
N THR A 586 6.84 16.00 21.41
CA THR A 586 6.92 17.27 20.67
C THR A 586 6.07 17.27 19.40
N GLN A 587 5.24 16.24 19.21
CA GLN A 587 4.38 16.12 18.04
C GLN A 587 3.42 17.30 17.90
N PHE A 588 3.39 17.89 16.72
CA PHE A 588 2.45 18.93 16.34
C PHE A 588 1.82 18.59 14.98
N ASP A 589 0.54 18.24 14.99
CA ASP A 589 -0.23 18.04 13.77
C ASP A 589 -0.58 19.40 13.16
N THR A 590 -0.07 19.64 11.96
CA THR A 590 -0.28 20.91 11.25
C THR A 590 -1.68 21.08 10.68
N GLN A 591 -2.49 20.03 10.65
CA GLN A 591 -3.79 19.94 9.97
C GLN A 591 -3.72 20.16 8.45
N ILE A 592 -2.52 20.22 7.87
CA ILE A 592 -2.31 20.30 6.42
C ILE A 592 -2.34 18.88 5.86
N GLN A 593 -3.25 18.58 4.96
CA GLN A 593 -3.30 17.26 4.32
C GLN A 593 -2.09 17.06 3.40
N GLN A 594 -1.52 15.86 3.40
CA GLN A 594 -0.42 15.49 2.51
C GLN A 594 -0.78 15.68 1.03
N ARG A 595 -2.01 15.34 0.66
CA ARG A 595 -2.53 15.50 -0.70
C ARG A 595 -2.59 16.97 -1.11
N ASP A 596 -3.04 17.86 -0.21
CA ASP A 596 -3.10 19.30 -0.48
C ASP A 596 -1.70 19.89 -0.65
N ALA A 597 -0.73 19.44 0.15
CA ALA A 597 0.66 19.85 -0.01
C ALA A 597 1.22 19.45 -1.39
N LEU A 598 0.88 18.26 -1.87
CA LEU A 598 1.27 17.80 -3.21
C LEU A 598 0.58 18.60 -4.31
N ILE A 599 -0.73 18.88 -4.19
CA ILE A 599 -1.47 19.73 -5.13
C ILE A 599 -0.83 21.11 -5.23
N ASP A 600 -0.59 21.74 -4.07
CA ASP A 600 0.03 23.07 -4.01
C ASP A 600 1.45 23.09 -4.61
N HIS A 601 2.22 22.02 -4.37
CA HIS A 601 3.56 21.90 -4.94
C HIS A 601 3.52 21.77 -6.47
N MET A 602 2.66 20.91 -6.99
CA MET A 602 2.51 20.71 -8.44
C MET A 602 2.02 21.97 -9.15
N ARG A 603 1.08 22.70 -8.54
CA ARG A 603 0.54 23.94 -9.15
C ARG A 603 1.52 25.10 -9.24
N LYS A 604 2.54 25.12 -8.39
CA LYS A 604 3.56 26.18 -8.37
C LYS A 604 4.67 25.99 -9.40
N GLY A 605 4.66 24.86 -10.12
CA GLY A 605 5.64 24.57 -11.16
C GLY A 605 5.49 25.46 -12.40
N HIS A 606 6.46 25.35 -13.28
CA HIS A 606 6.47 26.02 -14.59
C HIS A 606 5.97 25.07 -15.68
N PRO A 607 5.61 25.55 -16.88
CA PRO A 607 5.31 24.66 -18.01
C PRO A 607 6.48 23.73 -18.32
N CYS A 608 6.17 22.59 -18.94
CA CYS A 608 7.22 21.68 -19.39
C CYS A 608 8.20 22.39 -20.31
N GLY A 609 9.48 22.23 -20.01
CA GLY A 609 10.57 22.85 -20.76
C GLY A 609 11.00 24.24 -20.26
N TRP A 610 10.35 24.84 -19.27
CA TRP A 610 10.71 26.14 -18.72
C TRP A 610 12.12 26.17 -18.11
N ARG A 611 12.86 27.27 -18.33
CA ARG A 611 14.17 27.52 -17.71
C ARG A 611 14.13 28.68 -16.74
N ALA A 612 14.54 28.44 -15.52
CA ALA A 612 14.54 29.44 -14.45
C ALA A 612 15.57 30.55 -14.63
N ASP A 613 16.69 30.28 -15.31
CA ASP A 613 17.82 31.22 -15.50
C ASP A 613 17.56 32.29 -16.55
N THR A 614 16.72 32.00 -17.53
CA THR A 614 16.39 32.93 -18.61
C THR A 614 14.97 33.45 -18.56
N GLY A 615 14.11 32.88 -17.72
CA GLY A 615 12.64 33.08 -17.75
C GLY A 615 12.00 32.63 -19.06
N THR A 616 12.74 31.86 -19.87
CA THR A 616 12.32 31.33 -21.16
C THR A 616 12.66 29.85 -21.22
N ASP A 617 12.05 29.15 -22.12
CA ASP A 617 12.42 27.77 -22.37
C ASP A 617 13.12 27.62 -23.72
N ASP A 618 14.27 26.93 -23.70
CA ASP A 618 15.01 26.58 -24.91
C ASP A 618 14.40 25.37 -25.60
N GLY A 619 13.30 25.41 -26.05
CA GLY A 619 12.61 24.29 -26.74
C GLY A 619 11.17 24.63 -27.01
N LEU A 620 10.64 25.62 -26.30
CA LEU A 620 9.32 26.11 -26.61
C LEU A 620 9.36 27.14 -27.72
N LYS A 621 8.52 26.94 -28.71
CA LYS A 621 8.35 27.87 -29.82
C LYS A 621 7.94 29.24 -29.32
N ALA A 622 8.63 30.25 -29.79
CA ALA A 622 8.23 31.64 -29.55
C ALA A 622 6.88 31.94 -30.21
N CYS A 623 6.05 32.71 -29.52
CA CYS A 623 4.72 33.05 -29.99
C CYS A 623 4.34 34.48 -29.56
N SER A 624 3.44 35.08 -30.35
CA SER A 624 2.69 36.27 -29.98
C SER A 624 1.22 35.98 -29.78
N THR A 625 0.74 34.92 -30.41
CA THR A 625 -0.67 34.52 -30.45
C THR A 625 -0.82 32.98 -30.28
N ASP A 626 -1.98 32.53 -29.92
CA ASP A 626 -2.26 31.08 -29.84
C ASP A 626 -2.14 30.40 -31.22
N SER A 627 -2.43 31.11 -32.29
CA SER A 627 -2.29 30.59 -33.64
C SER A 627 -0.85 30.20 -33.98
N ASP A 628 0.13 30.85 -33.39
CA ASP A 628 1.54 30.52 -33.56
C ASP A 628 1.88 29.15 -32.98
N CYS A 629 1.07 28.68 -32.02
CA CYS A 629 1.26 27.42 -31.34
C CYS A 629 0.47 26.26 -31.97
N ALA A 630 -0.38 26.51 -32.94
CA ALA A 630 -1.30 25.51 -33.52
C ALA A 630 -0.59 24.29 -34.13
N SER A 631 0.65 24.45 -34.61
CA SER A 631 1.46 23.36 -35.16
C SER A 631 2.04 22.41 -34.09
N GLU A 632 2.06 22.82 -32.82
CA GLU A 632 2.67 22.09 -31.71
C GLU A 632 1.66 21.17 -30.98
N GLY A 633 0.38 21.22 -31.37
CA GLY A 633 -0.69 20.44 -30.73
C GLY A 633 -1.46 21.26 -29.69
N PRO A 634 -1.77 20.70 -28.51
CA PRO A 634 -2.59 21.38 -27.50
C PRO A 634 -1.81 22.44 -26.73
N PHE A 635 -1.29 23.45 -27.44
CA PHE A 635 -0.49 24.53 -26.87
C PHE A 635 -1.18 25.88 -27.05
N VAL A 636 -0.95 26.78 -26.09
CA VAL A 636 -1.34 28.18 -26.12
C VAL A 636 -0.10 29.07 -25.94
N CYS A 637 -0.20 30.31 -26.41
CA CYS A 637 0.85 31.29 -26.21
C CYS A 637 0.78 31.87 -24.80
N ALA A 638 1.73 31.53 -23.94
CA ALA A 638 1.87 32.10 -22.60
C ALA A 638 2.84 33.31 -22.63
N CYS A 639 2.35 34.43 -22.12
CA CYS A 639 3.11 35.63 -22.02
C CYS A 639 4.04 35.67 -20.80
N PRO A 640 5.19 36.39 -20.84
CA PRO A 640 6.02 36.58 -19.66
C PRO A 640 5.24 37.14 -18.47
N GLY A 641 5.41 36.56 -17.29
CA GLY A 641 4.70 36.94 -16.06
C GLY A 641 3.31 36.35 -15.88
N ALA A 642 2.85 35.48 -16.77
CA ALA A 642 1.65 34.67 -16.52
C ALA A 642 1.93 33.68 -15.40
N THR A 643 1.17 33.74 -14.33
CA THR A 643 1.20 32.77 -13.23
C THR A 643 0.53 31.48 -13.70
N LEU A 644 1.30 30.41 -13.78
CA LEU A 644 0.81 29.09 -14.17
C LEU A 644 0.04 28.46 -13.02
N GLY A 645 -0.99 27.71 -13.36
CA GLY A 645 -1.83 27.01 -12.37
C GLY A 645 -3.04 27.82 -11.87
N ASP A 646 -2.98 29.14 -11.89
CA ASP A 646 -4.11 30.00 -11.44
C ASP A 646 -4.88 30.66 -12.58
N VAL A 647 -4.38 30.58 -13.80
CA VAL A 647 -5.02 31.21 -14.96
C VAL A 647 -6.02 30.24 -15.54
N ARG A 648 -7.29 30.40 -15.17
CA ARG A 648 -8.41 29.82 -15.90
C ARG A 648 -8.61 30.60 -17.19
N VAL A 649 -8.41 29.95 -18.30
CA VAL A 649 -8.78 30.50 -19.60
C VAL A 649 -10.13 29.91 -19.97
N THR A 650 -11.19 30.66 -19.86
CA THR A 650 -12.47 30.29 -20.43
C THR A 650 -12.44 30.70 -21.90
N LEU A 651 -12.72 29.78 -22.81
CA LEU A 651 -12.77 30.03 -24.24
C LEU A 651 -13.83 31.06 -24.61
N ALA A 652 -14.92 31.15 -23.81
CA ALA A 652 -15.96 32.17 -23.96
C ALA A 652 -15.45 33.60 -23.73
N GLU A 653 -14.34 33.77 -22.99
CA GLU A 653 -13.78 35.09 -22.68
C GLU A 653 -12.61 35.46 -23.58
N ASN A 654 -12.18 34.55 -24.48
CA ASN A 654 -11.07 34.76 -25.39
C ASN A 654 -9.83 35.33 -24.70
N ILE A 655 -9.52 34.88 -23.46
CA ILE A 655 -8.31 35.29 -22.75
C ILE A 655 -7.11 34.54 -23.34
N THR A 656 -6.75 34.91 -24.53
CA THR A 656 -5.51 34.58 -25.19
C THR A 656 -4.52 35.74 -25.02
N CYS A 657 -3.26 35.52 -25.30
CA CYS A 657 -2.32 36.64 -25.40
C CYS A 657 -2.79 37.71 -26.39
N GLU A 658 -3.56 37.36 -27.41
CA GLU A 658 -4.15 38.27 -28.39
C GLU A 658 -5.26 39.15 -27.81
N SER A 659 -6.10 38.64 -26.89
CA SER A 659 -7.22 39.40 -26.31
C SER A 659 -6.76 40.44 -25.27
N LYS A 660 -5.49 40.43 -24.87
CA LYS A 660 -4.85 41.45 -24.03
C LYS A 660 -3.79 42.18 -24.87
N PRO A 661 -4.14 43.25 -25.57
CA PRO A 661 -3.17 44.07 -26.26
C PRO A 661 -2.05 44.46 -25.28
N ASN A 662 -0.81 44.22 -25.59
CA ASN A 662 0.39 44.41 -24.77
C ASN A 662 0.66 43.29 -23.72
N ALA A 663 -0.07 42.18 -23.66
CA ALA A 663 0.21 41.10 -22.72
C ALA A 663 1.38 40.22 -23.20
N CYS A 664 1.53 40.03 -24.52
CA CYS A 664 2.67 39.37 -25.16
C CYS A 664 3.26 40.30 -26.21
N PRO A 665 4.26 41.13 -25.89
CA PRO A 665 5.04 41.84 -26.89
C PRO A 665 5.62 40.88 -27.91
N GLU A 666 5.85 41.34 -29.14
CA GLU A 666 6.26 40.55 -30.29
C GLU A 666 7.21 39.40 -29.95
N SER A 667 6.74 38.16 -30.18
CA SER A 667 7.49 36.91 -29.98
C SER A 667 8.08 36.67 -28.58
N THR A 668 7.60 37.35 -27.54
CA THR A 668 8.08 37.16 -26.18
C THR A 668 7.35 36.05 -25.45
N GLY A 669 6.18 35.64 -25.96
CA GLY A 669 5.44 34.47 -25.46
C GLY A 669 6.11 33.16 -25.83
N ARG A 670 5.70 32.07 -25.16
CA ARG A 670 6.13 30.71 -25.45
C ARG A 670 4.91 29.79 -25.57
N CYS A 671 4.96 28.89 -26.53
CA CYS A 671 3.96 27.89 -26.69
C CYS A 671 4.00 26.91 -25.49
N VAL A 672 3.05 27.00 -24.61
CA VAL A 672 2.94 26.14 -23.43
C VAL A 672 1.74 25.22 -23.57
N ARG A 673 1.81 24.07 -22.92
CA ARG A 673 0.76 23.08 -23.01
C ARG A 673 -0.52 23.55 -22.37
N ARG A 674 -1.61 23.39 -23.12
CA ARG A 674 -2.98 23.63 -22.65
C ARG A 674 -3.70 22.31 -22.51
N ASP A 675 -4.45 22.15 -21.44
CA ASP A 675 -5.40 21.07 -21.29
C ASP A 675 -6.79 21.61 -20.99
N CYS A 676 -7.81 20.85 -21.38
CA CYS A 676 -9.20 21.26 -21.28
C CYS A 676 -9.89 20.48 -20.18
N ARG A 677 -10.80 21.19 -19.50
CA ARG A 677 -11.75 20.63 -18.58
C ARG A 677 -13.14 20.97 -19.06
N SER A 678 -14.00 19.98 -19.30
CA SER A 678 -15.41 20.23 -19.55
C SER A 678 -16.13 20.61 -18.26
N GLN A 679 -17.21 21.40 -18.37
CA GLN A 679 -18.16 21.52 -17.26
C GLN A 679 -18.79 20.14 -16.97
N VAL A 680 -18.93 19.84 -15.69
CA VAL A 680 -19.22 18.51 -15.11
C VAL A 680 -20.31 17.69 -15.82
N ALA A 681 -21.28 18.31 -16.44
CA ALA A 681 -22.40 17.61 -17.08
C ALA A 681 -22.07 17.05 -18.49
N SER A 682 -21.04 17.55 -19.16
CA SER A 682 -20.66 17.14 -20.52
C SER A 682 -19.49 16.18 -20.56
N PHE A 683 -18.72 16.10 -19.49
CA PHE A 683 -17.50 15.30 -19.40
C PHE A 683 -17.71 13.82 -19.70
N HIS A 684 -18.79 13.22 -19.16
CA HIS A 684 -19.15 11.84 -19.44
C HIS A 684 -19.84 11.64 -20.81
N ALA A 685 -20.46 12.67 -21.34
CA ALA A 685 -21.15 12.59 -22.62
C ALA A 685 -20.20 12.56 -23.83
N HIS A 686 -18.98 13.02 -23.67
CA HIS A 686 -17.95 13.10 -24.73
C HIS A 686 -16.92 11.97 -24.68
N GLY A 687 -17.07 10.96 -23.84
CA GLY A 687 -16.18 9.81 -23.76
C GLY A 687 -14.81 10.09 -23.08
N CYS A 688 -14.67 11.21 -22.39
CA CYS A 688 -13.44 11.59 -21.71
C CYS A 688 -13.29 11.01 -20.29
N ALA A 689 -14.13 10.04 -19.91
CA ALA A 689 -14.23 9.53 -18.52
C ALA A 689 -13.29 8.39 -18.17
N THR A 690 -12.35 8.03 -19.05
CA THR A 690 -11.44 6.89 -18.83
C THR A 690 -10.04 7.21 -19.31
N SER A 691 -9.14 6.23 -19.39
CA SER A 691 -7.81 6.37 -19.98
C SER A 691 -7.80 7.04 -21.36
N SER A 692 -8.88 6.89 -22.12
CA SER A 692 -9.10 7.62 -23.38
C SER A 692 -9.29 9.13 -23.19
N PHE A 693 -9.61 9.60 -22.00
CA PHE A 693 -9.65 11.03 -21.65
C PHE A 693 -8.33 11.74 -21.96
N ARG A 694 -7.21 11.15 -21.57
CA ARG A 694 -5.89 11.75 -21.76
C ARG A 694 -5.51 11.90 -23.23
N ILE A 695 -5.95 10.95 -24.05
CA ILE A 695 -5.74 10.95 -25.51
C ILE A 695 -6.82 11.76 -26.22
N GLY A 696 -8.08 11.62 -25.78
CA GLY A 696 -9.23 12.27 -26.41
C GLY A 696 -9.24 13.79 -26.25
N CYS A 697 -8.92 14.31 -25.07
CA CYS A 697 -8.85 15.76 -24.84
C CYS A 697 -7.67 16.42 -25.54
N GLN A 698 -6.59 15.70 -25.82
CA GLN A 698 -5.47 16.22 -26.62
C GLN A 698 -5.80 16.33 -28.11
N THR A 699 -6.63 15.44 -28.63
CA THR A 699 -7.03 15.42 -30.05
C THR A 699 -8.26 16.27 -30.35
N ALA A 700 -9.06 16.61 -29.34
CA ALA A 700 -10.34 17.30 -29.50
C ALA A 700 -10.30 18.77 -29.00
N LEU A 701 -9.17 19.44 -29.14
CA LEU A 701 -9.07 20.88 -28.76
C LEU A 701 -10.15 21.73 -29.43
N ASN A 702 -10.48 21.46 -30.67
CA ASN A 702 -11.56 22.13 -31.38
C ASN A 702 -12.97 21.75 -30.84
N ALA A 703 -13.10 20.61 -30.17
CA ALA A 703 -14.36 20.19 -29.56
C ALA A 703 -14.55 20.82 -28.17
N CYS A 704 -13.46 21.07 -27.44
CA CYS A 704 -13.50 21.82 -26.18
C CYS A 704 -14.00 23.26 -26.40
N ASP A 705 -13.57 23.90 -27.49
CA ASP A 705 -13.98 25.25 -27.87
C ASP A 705 -15.52 25.34 -28.14
N ALA A 706 -16.09 24.30 -28.71
CA ALA A 706 -17.52 24.25 -29.04
C ALA A 706 -18.43 23.94 -27.82
N ALA A 707 -17.88 23.34 -26.77
CA ALA A 707 -18.63 22.89 -25.58
C ALA A 707 -18.58 23.87 -24.39
N GLY A 708 -17.83 24.99 -24.47
CA GLY A 708 -17.66 25.93 -23.37
C GLY A 708 -16.77 25.39 -22.25
N GLU A 709 -15.78 24.58 -22.58
CA GLU A 709 -14.85 23.97 -21.64
C GLU A 709 -13.79 24.97 -21.16
N GLU A 710 -13.32 24.81 -19.91
CA GLU A 710 -12.23 25.58 -19.35
C GLU A 710 -10.87 25.04 -19.83
N CYS A 711 -10.02 25.90 -20.33
CA CYS A 711 -8.63 25.59 -20.67
C CYS A 711 -7.68 26.17 -19.62
N ARG A 712 -6.62 25.43 -19.30
CA ARG A 712 -5.64 25.83 -18.30
C ARG A 712 -4.22 25.63 -18.81
N ILE A 713 -3.34 26.54 -18.42
CA ILE A 713 -1.90 26.34 -18.55
C ILE A 713 -1.47 25.47 -17.36
N LEU A 714 -0.93 24.30 -17.64
CA LEU A 714 -0.56 23.33 -16.60
C LEU A 714 0.94 23.39 -16.31
N ALA A 715 1.27 23.37 -15.03
CA ALA A 715 2.64 23.23 -14.57
C ALA A 715 3.18 21.82 -14.90
N CYS A 716 4.46 21.73 -15.21
CA CYS A 716 5.11 20.47 -15.52
C CYS A 716 5.47 19.69 -14.26
N VAL A 717 5.14 18.41 -14.25
CA VAL A 717 5.54 17.45 -13.22
C VAL A 717 6.64 16.57 -13.81
N ASP A 718 7.85 17.10 -13.84
CA ASP A 718 9.05 16.48 -14.39
C ASP A 718 10.15 16.36 -13.32
N ASP A 719 11.38 16.13 -13.74
CA ASP A 719 12.57 16.06 -12.89
C ASP A 719 12.85 17.39 -12.14
N LYS A 720 12.52 18.53 -12.73
CA LYS A 720 12.69 19.84 -12.10
C LYS A 720 11.70 20.07 -10.96
N ALA A 721 10.51 19.47 -11.06
CA ALA A 721 9.52 19.45 -9.97
C ALA A 721 9.83 18.43 -8.86
N GLY A 722 10.87 17.60 -9.02
CA GLY A 722 11.27 16.57 -8.09
C GLY A 722 10.74 15.16 -8.42
N ALA A 723 10.04 14.99 -9.57
CA ALA A 723 9.56 13.68 -10.04
C ALA A 723 10.70 12.84 -10.66
N VAL A 724 11.78 12.63 -9.90
CA VAL A 724 13.00 11.94 -10.34
C VAL A 724 13.61 11.14 -9.20
N THR A 725 14.31 10.05 -9.52
CA THR A 725 15.18 9.35 -8.57
C THR A 725 16.55 10.01 -8.56
N ASP A 726 17.07 10.31 -7.37
CA ASP A 726 18.39 10.96 -7.19
C ASP A 726 19.30 10.19 -6.21
N ASN A 727 18.96 8.92 -5.95
CA ASN A 727 19.67 8.03 -5.03
C ASN A 727 19.74 8.56 -3.59
N ARG A 728 18.75 9.35 -3.15
CA ARG A 728 18.67 9.80 -1.75
C ARG A 728 18.47 8.62 -0.78
N ILE A 729 18.03 7.47 -1.28
CA ILE A 729 17.97 6.21 -0.56
C ILE A 729 18.76 5.16 -1.33
N GLN A 730 19.83 4.66 -0.75
CA GLN A 730 20.63 3.58 -1.30
C GLN A 730 20.39 2.28 -0.55
N MET A 731 20.21 1.20 -1.29
CA MET A 731 20.03 -0.15 -0.73
C MET A 731 21.26 -1.00 -1.02
N ILE A 732 21.80 -1.65 0.03
CA ILE A 732 22.96 -2.56 -0.06
C ILE A 732 22.55 -3.94 0.46
N GLY A 733 23.11 -4.98 -0.15
CA GLY A 733 22.82 -6.36 0.24
C GLY A 733 21.50 -6.89 -0.33
N ARG A 734 21.14 -6.38 -1.51
CA ARG A 734 20.00 -6.85 -2.27
C ARG A 734 20.31 -8.14 -3.05
#